data_cebad33876106119e2a1b68d6f9b7e0a
#
_entry.id   cebad33876106119e2a1b68d6f9b7e0a
#
_cell.length_a   1.000
_cell.length_b   1.000
_cell.length_c   1.000
_cell.angle_alpha   90.00
_cell.angle_beta   90.00
_cell.angle_gamma   90.00
#
_symmetry.space_group_name_H-M   'P 1'
#
loop_
_entity.id
_entity.type
_entity.pdbx_description
1 polymer ?
#
loop_
_entity_poly.entity_id
_entity_poly.type
_entity_poly.pdbx_seq_one_letter_code
_entity_poly.pdbx_strand_id
1 'polypeptide(L)'
;APQWARLGRLLDAVHRTAGSPRLITPEAVPAWLDVLLADALCSAGIGLSGDPTTAETARIIRVRPGWNADRVVELLAEDGTDGPDLPAAVFLTAFSDAENPGRYGRRVRNCPLPAALPGMIDYLADHADALPASLMDGLAIHERRHVLTRMKTDPSWAVAGVHLLAALAVDASRELRREAVELLRGVDPTARNAAAAPVLAGAPASRASELVELLAAEGGDEVLGGAAEANRRLAGLIARTRARRDALAEEEAPIEVPPFTPIDTDVRATPAKAELRAALDREAKRGRAGRARTGADRVADADLDALVAVADGESRDLPKSLRRLGAWWIIVHAPSLTLAHMVRLIAAEPRPSYGSVIHRCIADRADPRALLDLMTRSGLDADEATERMEKAVFDRFDPRVSWPWFAERPGLLREALGRSDSVVRALEILGAMPRLPVGLSAVVADVAVGDSKVNRPLAQAVLRSHPQVRVLAEQALGERRAEVRASAAAWVGSLGQGASVPALQAAVRREKKDVVRAALLAALGECGGDVGEFLSPRALGAEAARGLKSKTPSSLAAWFDFDSLPPVHWSDGAGAGTEVDPDIVRWWVVLADRLKDPSGRGIIGLYLSLLETADAAALASRVVRAWIARDARHPDPEESRAHAQVAGRRAYDGAQRWLARCRADKNWADSLEWAESQAAITLEEHVAAAYAEHQ
;
A
#
# COMPACT_ATOMS: atom_id res chain seq x y z
N ALA A 1 -1.24 36.30 0.10
CA ALA A 1 -2.54 36.19 0.82
C ALA A 1 -3.57 37.26 0.42
N PRO A 2 -3.26 38.61 0.31
CA PRO A 2 -4.26 39.61 -0.06
C PRO A 2 -4.79 39.45 -1.50
N GLN A 3 -3.96 39.04 -2.42
CA GLN A 3 -4.29 38.86 -3.84
C GLN A 3 -5.29 37.71 -4.04
N TRP A 4 -5.11 36.59 -3.34
CA TRP A 4 -6.01 35.44 -3.40
C TRP A 4 -7.39 35.76 -2.82
N ALA A 5 -7.46 36.54 -1.75
CA ALA A 5 -8.76 37.02 -1.20
C ALA A 5 -9.49 37.97 -2.17
N ARG A 6 -8.73 38.77 -2.95
CA ARG A 6 -9.29 39.60 -4.01
C ARG A 6 -9.80 38.76 -5.18
N LEU A 7 -9.09 37.70 -5.52
CA LEU A 7 -9.47 36.71 -6.52
C LEU A 7 -10.79 36.02 -6.17
N GLY A 8 -10.91 35.49 -4.97
CA GLY A 8 -12.17 34.87 -4.50
C GLY A 8 -13.36 35.79 -4.60
N ARG A 9 -13.18 37.09 -4.24
CA ARG A 9 -14.26 38.09 -4.35
C ARG A 9 -14.64 38.41 -5.79
N LEU A 10 -13.69 38.41 -6.71
CA LEU A 10 -13.95 38.63 -8.14
C LEU A 10 -14.63 37.43 -8.78
N LEU A 11 -14.23 36.20 -8.42
CA LEU A 11 -14.94 34.98 -8.81
C LEU A 11 -16.40 34.97 -8.34
N ASP A 12 -16.65 35.34 -7.10
CA ASP A 12 -18.02 35.46 -6.55
C ASP A 12 -18.83 36.54 -7.27
N ALA A 13 -18.20 37.62 -7.69
CA ALA A 13 -18.85 38.66 -8.46
C ALA A 13 -19.21 38.22 -9.87
N VAL A 14 -18.31 37.54 -10.57
CA VAL A 14 -18.53 36.97 -11.91
C VAL A 14 -19.59 35.89 -11.89
N HIS A 15 -19.58 35.00 -10.91
CA HIS A 15 -20.63 33.97 -10.76
C HIS A 15 -22.01 34.54 -10.47
N ARG A 16 -22.08 35.67 -9.79
CA ARG A 16 -23.37 36.38 -9.53
C ARG A 16 -23.93 37.08 -10.74
N THR A 17 -23.08 37.52 -11.64
CA THR A 17 -23.47 38.29 -12.85
C THR A 17 -23.64 37.45 -14.10
N ALA A 18 -23.00 36.27 -14.17
CA ALA A 18 -22.99 35.38 -15.34
C ALA A 18 -24.12 34.35 -15.25
N GLY A 19 -25.28 34.69 -15.81
CA GLY A 19 -26.38 33.72 -15.99
C GLY A 19 -26.07 32.60 -17.00
N SER A 20 -24.98 32.65 -17.74
CA SER A 20 -24.52 31.61 -18.65
C SER A 20 -23.02 31.77 -19.00
N PRO A 21 -22.23 30.68 -19.00
CA PRO A 21 -20.79 30.70 -19.36
C PRO A 21 -20.51 31.17 -20.78
N ARG A 22 -21.53 31.24 -21.66
CA ARG A 22 -21.38 31.62 -23.07
C ARG A 22 -21.25 33.13 -23.31
N LEU A 23 -21.47 33.95 -22.27
CA LEU A 23 -21.48 35.41 -22.39
C LEU A 23 -20.19 36.10 -21.95
N ILE A 24 -19.20 35.35 -21.46
CA ILE A 24 -17.93 35.92 -21.03
C ILE A 24 -16.93 35.88 -22.21
N THR A 25 -16.72 37.04 -22.82
CA THR A 25 -15.68 37.18 -23.85
C THR A 25 -14.30 37.39 -23.20
N PRO A 26 -13.21 36.91 -23.82
CA PRO A 26 -11.86 37.03 -23.28
C PRO A 26 -11.43 38.46 -22.94
N GLU A 27 -12.01 39.43 -23.61
CA GLU A 27 -11.69 40.87 -23.47
C GLU A 27 -12.32 41.55 -22.25
N ALA A 28 -13.32 40.90 -21.61
CA ALA A 28 -14.06 41.48 -20.50
C ALA A 28 -13.59 41.03 -19.11
N VAL A 29 -12.69 40.06 -19.04
CA VAL A 29 -12.26 39.44 -17.78
C VAL A 29 -10.75 39.48 -17.66
N PRO A 30 -10.17 39.89 -16.51
CA PRO A 30 -8.74 39.72 -16.27
C PRO A 30 -8.36 38.27 -16.52
N ALA A 31 -7.39 38.06 -17.33
CA ALA A 31 -7.19 36.79 -18.00
C ALA A 31 -6.73 35.64 -17.05
N TRP A 32 -6.17 35.93 -15.86
CA TRP A 32 -5.95 34.90 -14.83
C TRP A 32 -7.26 34.41 -14.21
N LEU A 33 -8.36 35.20 -14.25
CA LEU A 33 -9.70 34.80 -13.89
C LEU A 33 -10.25 33.76 -14.88
N ASP A 34 -9.86 33.81 -16.15
CA ASP A 34 -10.25 32.84 -17.17
C ASP A 34 -9.65 31.44 -16.93
N VAL A 35 -8.45 31.34 -16.31
CA VAL A 35 -7.88 30.04 -15.88
C VAL A 35 -8.79 29.40 -14.83
N LEU A 36 -9.23 30.19 -13.88
CA LEU A 36 -10.12 29.75 -12.81
C LEU A 36 -11.55 29.49 -13.29
N LEU A 37 -12.02 30.26 -14.29
CA LEU A 37 -13.30 30.00 -14.93
C LEU A 37 -13.25 28.76 -15.82
N ALA A 38 -12.13 28.50 -16.51
CA ALA A 38 -11.92 27.26 -17.23
C ALA A 38 -11.92 26.06 -16.29
N ASP A 39 -11.31 26.20 -15.12
CA ASP A 39 -11.34 25.20 -14.05
C ASP A 39 -12.76 24.99 -13.53
N ALA A 40 -13.49 26.05 -13.22
CA ALA A 40 -14.88 25.98 -12.78
C ALA A 40 -15.82 25.37 -13.84
N LEU A 41 -15.62 25.69 -15.12
CA LEU A 41 -16.43 25.16 -16.24
C LEU A 41 -16.14 23.70 -16.52
N CYS A 42 -14.90 23.26 -16.40
CA CYS A 42 -14.51 21.85 -16.52
C CYS A 42 -15.05 21.03 -15.35
N SER A 43 -15.04 21.59 -14.16
CA SER A 43 -15.58 20.96 -12.94
C SER A 43 -17.12 20.80 -12.96
N ALA A 44 -17.83 21.70 -13.64
CA ALA A 44 -19.28 21.68 -13.72
C ALA A 44 -19.85 20.69 -14.75
N GLY A 45 -19.06 20.30 -15.73
CA GLY A 45 -19.53 19.50 -16.88
C GLY A 45 -18.92 18.13 -17.07
N ILE A 46 -17.82 17.83 -16.39
CA ILE A 46 -17.04 16.62 -16.59
C ILE A 46 -16.72 16.07 -15.20
N GLY A 47 -17.13 14.86 -14.89
CA GLY A 47 -16.84 14.20 -13.61
C GLY A 47 -15.36 13.86 -13.49
N LEU A 48 -14.50 14.87 -13.33
CA LEU A 48 -13.07 14.74 -13.16
C LEU A 48 -12.77 14.25 -11.74
N SER A 49 -12.60 12.96 -11.60
CA SER A 49 -12.00 12.34 -10.42
C SER A 49 -10.58 11.95 -10.79
N GLY A 50 -9.63 12.86 -10.66
CA GLY A 50 -8.22 12.59 -10.93
C GLY A 50 -7.55 13.67 -11.77
N ASP A 51 -6.25 13.50 -12.05
CA ASP A 51 -5.52 14.33 -13.02
C ASP A 51 -6.24 14.32 -14.38
N PRO A 52 -6.41 15.50 -15.02
CA PRO A 52 -7.03 15.54 -16.34
C PRO A 52 -6.22 14.69 -17.31
N THR A 53 -6.90 13.77 -17.99
CA THR A 53 -6.27 12.96 -19.02
C THR A 53 -5.72 13.86 -20.13
N THR A 54 -4.74 13.36 -20.89
CA THR A 54 -4.19 14.09 -22.07
C THR A 54 -5.31 14.49 -23.04
N ALA A 55 -6.37 13.67 -23.17
CA ALA A 55 -7.51 13.96 -24.01
C ALA A 55 -8.38 15.10 -23.47
N GLU A 56 -8.57 15.19 -22.16
CA GLU A 56 -9.32 16.25 -21.49
C GLU A 56 -8.55 17.57 -21.53
N THR A 57 -7.23 17.54 -21.26
CA THR A 57 -6.33 18.69 -21.44
C THR A 57 -6.38 19.20 -22.87
N ALA A 58 -6.27 18.31 -23.88
CA ALA A 58 -6.37 18.68 -25.30
C ALA A 58 -7.76 19.26 -25.67
N ARG A 59 -8.82 18.85 -25.00
CA ARG A 59 -10.17 19.41 -25.18
C ARG A 59 -10.27 20.83 -24.62
N ILE A 60 -9.70 21.07 -23.45
CA ILE A 60 -9.66 22.39 -22.81
C ILE A 60 -8.87 23.38 -23.67
N ILE A 61 -7.68 22.97 -24.12
CA ILE A 61 -6.82 23.77 -25.00
C ILE A 61 -7.51 24.09 -26.34
N ARG A 62 -8.29 23.14 -26.89
CA ARG A 62 -9.04 23.31 -28.14
C ARG A 62 -10.19 24.32 -28.00
N VAL A 63 -10.79 24.42 -26.81
CA VAL A 63 -11.86 25.40 -26.53
C VAL A 63 -11.28 26.79 -26.25
N ARG A 64 -10.03 26.88 -25.81
CA ARG A 64 -9.33 28.13 -25.46
C ARG A 64 -7.90 28.14 -26.00
N PRO A 65 -7.71 28.27 -27.34
CA PRO A 65 -6.37 28.38 -27.93
C PRO A 65 -5.68 29.66 -27.43
N GLY A 66 -4.43 29.52 -27.01
CA GLY A 66 -3.60 30.62 -26.47
C GLY A 66 -3.37 30.59 -24.95
N TRP A 67 -4.00 29.66 -24.23
CA TRP A 67 -3.69 29.44 -22.81
C TRP A 67 -2.45 28.52 -22.68
N ASN A 68 -1.38 29.08 -22.17
CA ASN A 68 -0.09 28.43 -21.90
C ASN A 68 0.61 29.11 -20.71
N ALA A 69 1.80 28.64 -20.37
CA ALA A 69 2.60 29.23 -19.29
C ALA A 69 2.89 30.71 -19.51
N ASP A 70 3.28 31.11 -20.75
CA ASP A 70 3.63 32.47 -21.07
C ASP A 70 2.49 33.44 -20.75
N ARG A 71 1.25 33.02 -21.08
CA ARG A 71 0.08 33.84 -20.80
C ARG A 71 -0.17 34.00 -19.30
N VAL A 72 0.04 32.95 -18.50
CA VAL A 72 -0.05 33.03 -17.03
C VAL A 72 1.03 33.97 -16.47
N VAL A 73 2.23 33.85 -16.96
CA VAL A 73 3.38 34.71 -16.59
C VAL A 73 3.08 36.19 -16.91
N GLU A 74 2.63 36.50 -18.14
CA GLU A 74 2.23 37.86 -18.53
C GLU A 74 1.19 38.45 -17.59
N LEU A 75 0.18 37.66 -17.23
CA LEU A 75 -0.92 38.09 -16.38
C LEU A 75 -0.52 38.36 -14.94
N LEU A 76 0.36 37.52 -14.40
CA LEU A 76 0.92 37.75 -13.07
C LEU A 76 1.80 38.99 -13.06
N ALA A 77 2.54 39.23 -14.15
CA ALA A 77 3.32 40.46 -14.33
C ALA A 77 2.44 41.70 -14.47
N GLU A 78 1.35 41.63 -15.24
CA GLU A 78 0.34 42.70 -15.34
C GLU A 78 -0.33 43.05 -13.99
N ASP A 79 -0.50 42.03 -13.09
CA ASP A 79 -1.03 42.20 -11.72
C ASP A 79 0.04 42.69 -10.72
N GLY A 80 1.26 43.01 -11.21
CA GLY A 80 2.34 43.57 -10.42
C GLY A 80 3.20 42.55 -9.70
N THR A 81 3.15 41.29 -10.10
CA THR A 81 4.08 40.26 -9.62
C THR A 81 5.21 40.09 -10.62
N ASP A 82 6.39 40.59 -10.29
CA ASP A 82 7.54 40.54 -11.16
C ASP A 82 8.81 40.06 -10.42
N GLY A 83 9.90 39.92 -11.15
CA GLY A 83 11.21 39.57 -10.60
C GLY A 83 11.23 38.20 -9.91
N PRO A 84 11.94 38.08 -8.76
CA PRO A 84 12.17 36.78 -8.11
C PRO A 84 10.93 36.12 -7.54
N ASP A 85 9.83 36.84 -7.33
CA ASP A 85 8.59 36.32 -6.77
C ASP A 85 7.69 35.69 -7.84
N LEU A 86 7.94 35.95 -9.11
CA LEU A 86 7.13 35.47 -10.22
C LEU A 86 7.08 33.92 -10.34
N PRO A 87 8.22 33.19 -10.28
CA PRO A 87 8.17 31.73 -10.32
C PRO A 87 7.36 31.12 -9.19
N ALA A 88 7.46 31.65 -7.98
CA ALA A 88 6.68 31.20 -6.85
C ALA A 88 5.18 31.48 -7.03
N ALA A 89 4.81 32.60 -7.62
CA ALA A 89 3.44 32.94 -7.94
C ALA A 89 2.86 32.02 -9.04
N VAL A 90 3.66 31.71 -10.07
CA VAL A 90 3.29 30.74 -11.11
C VAL A 90 3.08 29.34 -10.49
N PHE A 91 3.99 28.92 -9.62
CA PHE A 91 3.87 27.64 -8.91
C PHE A 91 2.59 27.55 -8.06
N LEU A 92 2.32 28.59 -7.27
CA LEU A 92 1.09 28.65 -6.47
C LEU A 92 -0.16 28.70 -7.35
N THR A 93 -0.13 29.39 -8.47
CA THR A 93 -1.22 29.40 -9.45
C THR A 93 -1.44 28.02 -10.05
N ALA A 94 -0.38 27.25 -10.28
CA ALA A 94 -0.47 25.91 -10.83
C ALA A 94 -1.06 24.89 -9.85
N PHE A 95 -0.75 25.00 -8.56
CA PHE A 95 -1.00 23.91 -7.60
C PHE A 95 -1.85 24.29 -6.39
N SER A 96 -2.01 25.57 -6.05
CA SER A 96 -2.81 25.97 -4.90
C SER A 96 -4.28 26.08 -5.27
N ASP A 97 -5.16 25.39 -4.53
CA ASP A 97 -6.58 25.63 -4.60
C ASP A 97 -6.88 26.99 -3.97
N ALA A 98 -7.43 27.93 -4.75
CA ALA A 98 -8.01 29.13 -4.17
C ALA A 98 -9.13 28.71 -3.20
N GLU A 99 -8.98 29.06 -1.92
CA GLU A 99 -10.06 28.84 -0.94
C GLU A 99 -11.32 29.55 -1.43
N ASN A 100 -12.23 28.81 -2.01
CA ASN A 100 -13.57 29.26 -2.31
C ASN A 100 -14.51 28.80 -1.19
N PRO A 101 -14.82 29.67 -0.21
CA PRO A 101 -15.50 29.27 1.00
C PRO A 101 -17.00 29.09 0.80
N GLY A 102 -17.48 28.31 -0.11
CA GLY A 102 -18.83 27.93 0.17
C GLY A 102 -19.85 27.58 -0.89
N ARG A 103 -19.57 27.62 -2.19
CA ARG A 103 -20.62 27.32 -3.18
C ARG A 103 -20.42 26.10 -4.06
N TYR A 104 -19.22 25.66 -4.22
CA TYR A 104 -18.94 24.47 -5.02
C TYR A 104 -18.34 23.42 -4.08
N GLY A 105 -19.21 22.52 -3.64
CA GLY A 105 -18.82 21.43 -2.78
C GLY A 105 -17.64 20.63 -3.38
N ARG A 106 -16.95 19.91 -2.54
CA ARG A 106 -15.78 19.00 -2.67
C ARG A 106 -15.27 18.57 -4.07
N ARG A 107 -15.99 18.86 -5.16
CA ARG A 107 -15.66 18.46 -6.53
C ARG A 107 -14.71 19.41 -7.26
N VAL A 108 -14.63 20.68 -6.88
CA VAL A 108 -13.72 21.67 -7.48
C VAL A 108 -12.29 21.53 -6.94
N ARG A 109 -12.13 20.96 -5.76
CA ARG A 109 -10.88 20.87 -5.00
C ARG A 109 -9.85 19.87 -5.52
N ASN A 110 -10.09 19.13 -6.58
CA ASN A 110 -9.23 18.01 -6.98
C ASN A 110 -8.68 18.09 -8.41
N CYS A 111 -8.68 19.23 -9.06
CA CYS A 111 -8.18 19.33 -10.43
C CYS A 111 -7.20 20.50 -10.59
N PRO A 112 -5.87 20.27 -10.64
CA PRO A 112 -4.87 21.30 -10.91
C PRO A 112 -4.82 21.60 -12.42
N LEU A 113 -5.88 22.17 -12.97
CA LEU A 113 -5.97 22.55 -14.38
C LEU A 113 -4.85 23.47 -14.84
N PRO A 114 -4.44 24.49 -14.04
CA PRO A 114 -3.33 25.35 -14.43
C PRO A 114 -2.01 24.57 -14.60
N ALA A 115 -1.75 23.55 -13.80
CA ALA A 115 -0.57 22.70 -13.95
C ALA A 115 -0.58 21.85 -15.24
N ALA A 116 -1.75 21.68 -15.87
CA ALA A 116 -1.89 20.95 -17.13
C ALA A 116 -1.80 21.85 -18.38
N LEU A 117 -1.64 23.16 -18.22
CA LEU A 117 -1.47 24.08 -19.35
C LEU A 117 -0.14 23.82 -20.07
N PRO A 118 -0.11 23.98 -21.41
CA PRO A 118 1.12 23.83 -22.19
C PRO A 118 2.25 24.71 -21.67
N GLY A 119 3.45 24.15 -21.53
CA GLY A 119 4.64 24.84 -21.08
C GLY A 119 4.69 25.16 -19.58
N MET A 120 3.63 24.86 -18.80
CA MET A 120 3.62 25.19 -17.37
C MET A 120 4.67 24.42 -16.58
N ILE A 121 4.78 23.12 -16.84
CA ILE A 121 5.80 22.30 -16.17
C ILE A 121 7.20 22.63 -16.66
N ASP A 122 7.36 22.92 -17.96
CA ASP A 122 8.65 23.36 -18.53
C ASP A 122 9.09 24.67 -17.87
N TYR A 123 8.20 25.65 -17.76
CA TYR A 123 8.49 26.90 -17.06
C TYR A 123 8.92 26.67 -15.60
N LEU A 124 8.20 25.80 -14.87
CA LEU A 124 8.55 25.51 -13.48
C LEU A 124 9.87 24.75 -13.36
N ALA A 125 10.20 23.89 -14.32
CA ALA A 125 11.47 23.19 -14.37
C ALA A 125 12.65 24.18 -14.64
N ASP A 126 12.47 25.11 -15.59
CA ASP A 126 13.46 26.11 -15.94
C ASP A 126 13.72 27.11 -14.80
N HIS A 127 12.74 27.29 -13.90
CA HIS A 127 12.83 28.22 -12.77
C HIS A 127 12.84 27.51 -11.40
N ALA A 128 13.14 26.23 -11.38
CA ALA A 128 13.09 25.44 -10.15
C ALA A 128 13.96 25.99 -9.02
N ASP A 129 15.15 26.47 -9.34
CA ASP A 129 16.07 27.06 -8.36
C ASP A 129 15.52 28.31 -7.65
N ALA A 130 14.55 28.99 -8.27
CA ALA A 130 13.85 30.14 -7.67
C ALA A 130 12.66 29.73 -6.78
N LEU A 131 12.32 28.46 -6.72
CA LEU A 131 11.20 27.94 -5.91
C LEU A 131 11.71 27.53 -4.52
N PRO A 132 11.41 28.25 -3.43
CA PRO A 132 11.83 27.82 -2.11
C PRO A 132 11.07 26.57 -1.65
N ALA A 133 11.76 25.63 -0.99
CA ALA A 133 11.15 24.40 -0.45
C ALA A 133 9.99 24.67 0.51
N SER A 134 9.98 25.82 1.19
CA SER A 134 8.91 26.27 2.08
C SER A 134 7.55 26.48 1.39
N LEU A 135 7.51 26.56 0.07
CA LEU A 135 6.24 26.58 -0.67
C LEU A 135 5.39 25.33 -0.36
N MET A 136 6.03 24.19 -0.10
CA MET A 136 5.30 22.96 0.27
C MET A 136 4.54 23.10 1.58
N ASP A 137 5.02 23.90 2.55
CA ASP A 137 4.36 24.12 3.83
C ASP A 137 3.05 24.91 3.70
N GLY A 138 2.94 25.74 2.66
CA GLY A 138 1.76 26.55 2.38
C GLY A 138 0.63 25.80 1.66
N LEU A 139 0.92 24.62 1.11
CA LEU A 139 -0.01 23.81 0.34
C LEU A 139 -0.78 22.83 1.22
N ALA A 140 -2.06 22.58 0.89
CA ALA A 140 -2.84 21.50 1.49
C ALA A 140 -2.33 20.11 1.04
N ILE A 141 -2.70 19.03 1.74
CA ILE A 141 -2.22 17.66 1.43
C ILE A 141 -2.54 17.25 -0.01
N HIS A 142 -3.74 17.54 -0.49
CA HIS A 142 -4.15 17.19 -1.85
C HIS A 142 -3.37 17.99 -2.91
N GLU A 143 -3.07 19.26 -2.65
CA GLU A 143 -2.24 20.11 -3.53
C GLU A 143 -0.81 19.55 -3.62
N ARG A 144 -0.19 19.19 -2.49
CA ARG A 144 1.11 18.53 -2.47
C ARG A 144 1.11 17.20 -3.22
N ARG A 145 0.00 16.44 -3.14
CA ARG A 145 -0.16 15.21 -3.93
C ARG A 145 -0.16 15.51 -5.43
N HIS A 146 -0.79 16.60 -5.87
CA HIS A 146 -0.77 17.00 -7.27
C HIS A 146 0.63 17.41 -7.73
N VAL A 147 1.38 18.15 -6.92
CA VAL A 147 2.80 18.43 -7.21
C VAL A 147 3.57 17.14 -7.44
N LEU A 148 3.44 16.18 -6.53
CA LEU A 148 4.12 14.90 -6.60
C LEU A 148 3.70 14.07 -7.81
N THR A 149 2.42 14.04 -8.13
CA THR A 149 1.89 13.34 -9.32
C THR A 149 2.48 13.93 -10.60
N ARG A 150 2.60 15.25 -10.69
CA ARG A 150 3.22 15.90 -11.85
C ARG A 150 4.71 15.60 -11.94
N MET A 151 5.45 15.64 -10.84
CA MET A 151 6.86 15.22 -10.82
C MET A 151 7.05 13.76 -11.22
N LYS A 152 6.09 12.89 -10.90
CA LYS A 152 6.10 11.49 -11.31
C LYS A 152 5.85 11.30 -12.81
N THR A 153 5.01 12.13 -13.41
CA THR A 153 4.70 12.07 -14.85
C THR A 153 5.71 12.84 -15.71
N ASP A 154 6.47 13.73 -15.10
CA ASP A 154 7.45 14.57 -15.78
C ASP A 154 8.83 14.50 -15.08
N PRO A 155 9.70 13.57 -15.53
CA PRO A 155 11.00 13.37 -14.90
C PRO A 155 11.93 14.59 -14.96
N SER A 156 11.82 15.45 -15.97
CA SER A 156 12.66 16.65 -16.10
C SER A 156 12.39 17.61 -14.94
N TRP A 157 11.13 17.81 -14.59
CA TRP A 157 10.74 18.60 -13.45
C TRP A 157 11.11 17.96 -12.11
N ALA A 158 11.02 16.63 -11.99
CA ALA A 158 11.46 15.92 -10.79
C ALA A 158 12.94 16.13 -10.50
N VAL A 159 13.78 16.16 -11.55
CA VAL A 159 15.22 16.41 -11.45
C VAL A 159 15.49 17.88 -11.11
N ALA A 160 14.89 18.83 -11.82
CA ALA A 160 15.06 20.25 -11.56
C ALA A 160 14.56 20.66 -10.16
N GLY A 161 13.38 20.15 -9.75
CA GLY A 161 12.74 20.42 -8.48
C GLY A 161 13.14 19.45 -7.34
N VAL A 162 14.32 18.86 -7.38
CA VAL A 162 14.78 17.86 -6.39
C VAL A 162 14.68 18.33 -4.94
N HIS A 163 14.89 19.62 -4.67
CA HIS A 163 14.77 20.22 -3.34
C HIS A 163 13.30 20.25 -2.84
N LEU A 164 12.33 20.38 -3.74
CA LEU A 164 10.90 20.26 -3.42
C LEU A 164 10.53 18.79 -3.11
N LEU A 165 11.10 17.84 -3.85
CA LEU A 165 10.97 16.42 -3.53
C LEU A 165 11.57 16.08 -2.15
N ALA A 166 12.74 16.66 -1.83
CA ALA A 166 13.36 16.47 -0.52
C ALA A 166 12.47 17.03 0.61
N ALA A 167 11.80 18.16 0.41
CA ALA A 167 10.82 18.70 1.36
C ALA A 167 9.61 17.76 1.54
N LEU A 168 9.09 17.18 0.45
CA LEU A 168 7.99 16.20 0.49
C LEU A 168 8.42 14.88 1.16
N ALA A 169 9.70 14.51 1.08
CA ALA A 169 10.23 13.31 1.73
C ALA A 169 10.20 13.36 3.27
N VAL A 170 9.93 14.54 3.85
CA VAL A 170 9.72 14.74 5.30
C VAL A 170 8.33 15.28 5.63
N ASP A 171 7.39 15.18 4.72
CA ASP A 171 6.01 15.63 4.88
C ASP A 171 5.28 15.03 6.09
N ALA A 172 4.21 15.66 6.53
CA ALA A 172 3.35 15.12 7.59
C ALA A 172 2.63 13.84 7.14
N SER A 173 2.23 13.74 5.86
CA SER A 173 1.61 12.57 5.27
C SER A 173 2.65 11.48 4.98
N ARG A 174 2.43 10.28 5.54
CA ARG A 174 3.31 9.12 5.28
C ARG A 174 3.29 8.69 3.81
N GLU A 175 2.14 8.78 3.17
CA GLU A 175 1.97 8.44 1.76
C GLU A 175 2.85 9.32 0.87
N LEU A 176 2.76 10.66 1.04
CA LEU A 176 3.57 11.61 0.28
C LEU A 176 5.07 11.41 0.53
N ARG A 177 5.49 11.16 1.79
CA ARG A 177 6.90 10.86 2.08
C ARG A 177 7.41 9.67 1.29
N ARG A 178 6.67 8.55 1.28
CA ARG A 178 7.09 7.33 0.60
C ARG A 178 7.19 7.53 -0.91
N GLU A 179 6.21 8.17 -1.52
CA GLU A 179 6.24 8.45 -2.95
C GLU A 179 7.36 9.42 -3.32
N ALA A 180 7.60 10.47 -2.51
CA ALA A 180 8.71 11.41 -2.74
C ALA A 180 10.07 10.73 -2.61
N VAL A 181 10.25 9.86 -1.62
CA VAL A 181 11.49 9.07 -1.43
C VAL A 181 11.72 8.14 -2.63
N GLU A 182 10.67 7.53 -3.16
CA GLU A 182 10.79 6.66 -4.34
C GLU A 182 11.21 7.44 -5.59
N LEU A 183 10.67 8.64 -5.79
CA LEU A 183 11.13 9.53 -6.88
C LEU A 183 12.57 9.99 -6.68
N LEU A 184 12.96 10.34 -5.45
CA LEU A 184 14.34 10.74 -5.11
C LEU A 184 15.35 9.61 -5.37
N ARG A 185 14.93 8.36 -5.34
CA ARG A 185 15.79 7.22 -5.68
C ARG A 185 16.23 7.23 -7.14
N GLY A 186 15.40 7.74 -8.03
CA GLY A 186 15.72 7.89 -9.46
C GLY A 186 16.54 9.13 -9.81
N VAL A 187 16.79 10.04 -8.85
CA VAL A 187 17.55 11.26 -9.06
C VAL A 187 19.04 11.02 -8.82
N ASP A 188 19.90 11.78 -9.52
CA ASP A 188 21.35 11.75 -9.31
C ASP A 188 21.72 11.84 -7.83
N PRO A 189 22.56 10.94 -7.29
CA PRO A 189 22.92 10.93 -5.87
C PRO A 189 23.49 12.23 -5.34
N THR A 190 24.26 12.96 -6.14
CA THR A 190 24.88 14.22 -5.72
C THR A 190 23.81 15.32 -5.54
N ALA A 191 22.92 15.46 -6.53
CA ALA A 191 21.81 16.40 -6.46
C ALA A 191 20.84 16.08 -5.32
N ARG A 192 20.49 14.79 -5.17
CA ARG A 192 19.64 14.29 -4.08
C ARG A 192 20.24 14.60 -2.71
N ASN A 193 21.52 14.30 -2.52
CA ASN A 193 22.23 14.51 -1.26
C ASN A 193 22.30 15.99 -0.90
N ALA A 194 22.60 16.86 -1.87
CA ALA A 194 22.60 18.30 -1.69
C ALA A 194 21.23 18.85 -1.29
N ALA A 195 20.15 18.35 -1.90
CA ALA A 195 18.79 18.74 -1.58
C ALA A 195 18.31 18.21 -0.21
N ALA A 196 18.76 17.04 0.21
CA ALA A 196 18.34 16.41 1.48
C ALA A 196 19.00 17.05 2.70
N ALA A 197 20.22 17.58 2.58
CA ALA A 197 20.98 18.13 3.71
C ALA A 197 20.24 19.24 4.48
N PRO A 198 19.74 20.32 3.86
CA PRO A 198 19.03 21.39 4.56
C PRO A 198 17.71 20.92 5.16
N VAL A 199 17.04 19.99 4.51
CA VAL A 199 15.76 19.43 4.98
C VAL A 199 15.95 18.60 6.25
N LEU A 200 16.95 17.74 6.31
CA LEU A 200 17.25 16.92 7.48
C LEU A 200 17.70 17.74 8.68
N ALA A 201 18.37 18.86 8.47
CA ALA A 201 18.79 19.75 9.56
C ALA A 201 17.59 20.23 10.41
N GLY A 202 16.42 20.42 9.81
CA GLY A 202 15.20 20.88 10.49
C GLY A 202 14.14 19.78 10.74
N ALA A 203 14.27 18.61 10.14
CA ALA A 203 13.21 17.60 10.12
C ALA A 203 12.99 16.93 11.48
N PRO A 204 11.74 16.67 11.87
CA PRO A 204 11.43 15.80 13.01
C PRO A 204 11.85 14.34 12.71
N ALA A 205 12.49 13.68 13.66
CA ALA A 205 12.92 12.27 13.51
C ALA A 205 11.78 11.31 13.13
N SER A 206 10.53 11.63 13.48
CA SER A 206 9.35 10.86 13.11
C SER A 206 8.94 10.96 11.64
N ARG A 207 9.50 11.93 10.90
CA ARG A 207 9.18 12.16 9.49
C ARG A 207 10.39 11.92 8.57
N ALA A 208 11.59 11.86 9.14
CA ALA A 208 12.84 11.72 8.39
C ALA A 208 13.27 10.27 8.13
N SER A 209 12.56 9.26 8.70
CA SER A 209 13.00 7.86 8.66
C SER A 209 13.20 7.34 7.25
N GLU A 210 12.24 7.55 6.36
CA GLU A 210 12.28 7.04 5.00
C GLU A 210 13.42 7.70 4.19
N LEU A 211 13.64 9.00 4.38
CA LEU A 211 14.74 9.72 3.71
C LEU A 211 16.11 9.31 4.29
N VAL A 212 16.23 9.13 5.60
CA VAL A 212 17.46 8.63 6.25
C VAL A 212 17.81 7.23 5.74
N GLU A 213 16.83 6.35 5.57
CA GLU A 213 17.01 5.01 5.04
C GLU A 213 17.48 5.03 3.58
N LEU A 214 16.89 5.88 2.73
CA LEU A 214 17.33 6.05 1.35
C LEU A 214 18.81 6.48 1.29
N LEU A 215 19.18 7.54 2.03
CA LEU A 215 20.53 8.07 2.04
C LEU A 215 21.55 7.06 2.61
N ALA A 216 21.18 6.32 3.65
CA ALA A 216 22.03 5.28 4.20
C ALA A 216 22.27 4.13 3.21
N ALA A 217 21.26 3.77 2.41
CA ALA A 217 21.37 2.71 1.43
C ALA A 217 22.15 3.12 0.17
N GLU A 218 22.14 4.40 -0.20
CA GLU A 218 22.59 4.86 -1.50
C GLU A 218 23.68 5.93 -1.44
N GLY A 219 24.58 5.86 -0.45
CA GLY A 219 25.81 6.65 -0.41
C GLY A 219 25.67 8.08 0.14
N GLY A 220 24.65 8.35 0.96
CA GLY A 220 24.46 9.63 1.63
C GLY A 220 25.16 9.79 3.00
N ASP A 221 26.21 9.02 3.29
CA ASP A 221 26.83 8.98 4.62
C ASP A 221 27.38 10.33 5.10
N GLU A 222 27.91 11.16 4.21
CA GLU A 222 28.37 12.50 4.55
C GLU A 222 27.21 13.40 4.99
N VAL A 223 26.12 13.41 4.23
CA VAL A 223 24.90 14.17 4.55
C VAL A 223 24.29 13.70 5.88
N LEU A 224 24.25 12.39 6.10
CA LEU A 224 23.77 11.83 7.37
C LEU A 224 24.69 12.20 8.53
N GLY A 225 26.00 12.30 8.32
CA GLY A 225 26.97 12.80 9.32
C GLY A 225 26.64 14.24 9.72
N GLY A 226 26.57 15.14 8.74
CA GLY A 226 26.21 16.53 8.98
C GLY A 226 24.82 16.71 9.59
N ALA A 227 23.84 15.92 9.17
CA ALA A 227 22.49 15.94 9.75
C ALA A 227 22.48 15.46 11.22
N ALA A 228 23.30 14.49 11.59
CA ALA A 228 23.42 14.01 12.99
C ALA A 228 24.04 15.07 13.91
N GLU A 229 24.99 15.85 13.41
CA GLU A 229 25.60 16.97 14.12
C GLU A 229 24.63 18.15 14.27
N ALA A 230 23.97 18.54 13.19
CA ALA A 230 23.01 19.63 13.17
C ALA A 230 21.73 19.35 13.98
N ASN A 231 21.27 18.10 13.99
CA ASN A 231 20.01 17.69 14.58
C ASN A 231 20.16 16.48 15.51
N ARG A 232 20.39 16.76 16.81
CA ARG A 232 20.56 15.71 17.83
C ARG A 232 19.41 14.72 17.93
N ARG A 233 18.19 15.10 17.49
CA ARG A 233 17.03 14.21 17.51
C ARG A 233 17.12 13.13 16.41
N LEU A 234 17.85 13.43 15.33
CA LEU A 234 18.11 12.46 14.24
C LEU A 234 19.33 11.58 14.53
N ALA A 235 20.29 12.01 15.32
CA ALA A 235 21.53 11.28 15.56
C ALA A 235 21.28 9.81 15.98
N GLY A 236 20.33 9.58 16.89
CA GLY A 236 19.95 8.22 17.30
C GLY A 236 19.27 7.39 16.21
N LEU A 237 18.47 8.01 15.34
CA LEU A 237 17.87 7.35 14.17
C LEU A 237 18.95 6.97 13.17
N ILE A 238 19.81 7.91 12.81
CA ILE A 238 20.89 7.72 11.84
C ILE A 238 21.85 6.62 12.30
N ALA A 239 22.26 6.63 13.58
CA ALA A 239 23.13 5.60 14.14
C ALA A 239 22.51 4.20 14.03
N ARG A 240 21.22 4.05 14.35
CA ARG A 240 20.50 2.77 14.21
C ARG A 240 20.38 2.33 12.76
N THR A 241 20.04 3.25 11.86
CA THR A 241 19.88 2.93 10.42
C THR A 241 21.22 2.48 9.82
N ARG A 242 22.33 3.16 10.18
CA ARG A 242 23.68 2.75 9.76
C ARG A 242 24.06 1.37 10.30
N ALA A 243 23.89 1.16 11.60
CA ALA A 243 24.19 -0.13 12.22
C ALA A 243 23.38 -1.27 11.59
N ARG A 244 22.12 -0.99 11.23
CA ARG A 244 21.27 -1.96 10.51
C ARG A 244 21.76 -2.22 9.10
N ARG A 245 22.15 -1.19 8.34
CA ARG A 245 22.73 -1.33 7.01
C ARG A 245 24.01 -2.16 7.07
N ASP A 246 24.92 -1.81 7.98
CA ASP A 246 26.22 -2.47 8.10
C ASP A 246 26.06 -3.95 8.50
N ALA A 247 25.13 -4.25 9.40
CA ALA A 247 24.79 -5.63 9.75
C ALA A 247 24.20 -6.44 8.56
N LEU A 248 23.52 -5.77 7.63
CA LEU A 248 22.95 -6.41 6.44
C LEU A 248 23.97 -6.53 5.30
N ALA A 249 24.90 -5.59 5.18
CA ALA A 249 25.87 -5.55 4.08
C ALA A 249 26.91 -6.66 4.15
N GLU A 250 27.25 -7.16 5.36
CA GLU A 250 28.26 -8.20 5.54
C GLU A 250 27.85 -9.58 4.96
N GLU A 251 26.57 -9.79 4.57
CA GLU A 251 26.06 -11.12 4.19
C GLU A 251 25.19 -11.13 2.91
N GLU A 252 25.09 -10.03 2.18
CA GLU A 252 24.32 -9.97 0.94
C GLU A 252 25.10 -10.56 -0.25
N ALA A 253 25.12 -11.89 -0.37
CA ALA A 253 25.60 -12.54 -1.58
C ALA A 253 24.51 -12.53 -2.67
N PRO A 254 24.86 -12.28 -3.95
CA PRO A 254 23.90 -12.35 -5.05
C PRO A 254 23.22 -13.71 -5.12
N ILE A 255 21.96 -13.72 -5.53
CA ILE A 255 21.21 -14.96 -5.75
C ILE A 255 21.71 -15.58 -7.04
N GLU A 256 22.10 -16.83 -6.98
CA GLU A 256 22.38 -17.61 -8.17
C GLU A 256 21.04 -18.00 -8.82
N VAL A 257 20.74 -17.36 -9.96
CA VAL A 257 19.52 -17.62 -10.72
C VAL A 257 19.77 -18.77 -11.67
N PRO A 258 19.02 -19.89 -11.58
CA PRO A 258 19.21 -21.01 -12.49
C PRO A 258 18.89 -20.61 -13.93
N PRO A 259 19.63 -21.10 -14.94
CA PRO A 259 19.27 -20.86 -16.32
C PRO A 259 17.92 -21.48 -16.63
N PHE A 260 17.11 -20.82 -17.45
CA PHE A 260 15.87 -21.42 -17.95
C PHE A 260 16.14 -22.30 -19.15
N THR A 261 15.31 -23.33 -19.33
CA THR A 261 15.33 -24.15 -20.55
C THR A 261 14.48 -23.44 -21.62
N PRO A 262 15.05 -23.08 -22.78
CA PRO A 262 14.28 -22.51 -23.87
C PRO A 262 13.15 -23.45 -24.30
N ILE A 263 11.99 -22.87 -24.66
CA ILE A 263 10.86 -23.65 -25.17
C ILE A 263 11.22 -24.19 -26.55
N ASP A 264 11.03 -25.50 -26.72
CA ASP A 264 11.27 -26.16 -27.98
C ASP A 264 10.34 -25.60 -29.08
N THR A 265 10.95 -25.20 -30.19
CA THR A 265 10.26 -24.64 -31.34
C THR A 265 10.20 -25.61 -32.52
N ASP A 266 10.83 -26.76 -32.45
CA ASP A 266 10.85 -27.77 -33.52
C ASP A 266 9.75 -28.82 -33.35
N VAL A 267 8.52 -28.33 -33.22
CA VAL A 267 7.31 -29.15 -33.03
C VAL A 267 6.35 -28.89 -34.20
N ARG A 268 5.66 -29.93 -34.67
CA ARG A 268 4.69 -29.83 -35.78
C ARG A 268 3.26 -29.67 -35.26
N ALA A 269 2.53 -28.71 -35.84
CA ALA A 269 1.14 -28.40 -35.53
C ALA A 269 0.11 -29.20 -36.33
N THR A 270 0.54 -30.18 -37.13
CA THR A 270 -0.34 -30.98 -37.98
C THR A 270 -1.58 -31.57 -37.28
N PRO A 271 -1.51 -32.05 -36.04
CA PRO A 271 -2.71 -32.54 -35.31
C PRO A 271 -3.79 -31.47 -35.12
N ALA A 272 -3.40 -30.20 -34.99
CA ALA A 272 -4.34 -29.09 -34.77
C ALA A 272 -5.33 -28.89 -35.91
N LYS A 273 -4.95 -29.25 -37.14
CA LYS A 273 -5.85 -29.16 -38.30
C LYS A 273 -7.12 -29.99 -38.11
N ALA A 274 -6.99 -31.25 -37.72
CA ALA A 274 -8.13 -32.16 -37.49
C ALA A 274 -9.01 -31.69 -36.31
N GLU A 275 -8.38 -31.23 -35.24
CA GLU A 275 -9.07 -30.71 -34.04
C GLU A 275 -9.91 -29.48 -34.40
N LEU A 276 -9.33 -28.53 -35.11
CA LEU A 276 -10.01 -27.32 -35.55
C LEU A 276 -11.12 -27.61 -36.56
N ARG A 277 -10.90 -28.53 -37.50
CA ARG A 277 -11.97 -28.96 -38.43
C ARG A 277 -13.15 -29.53 -37.65
N ALA A 278 -12.92 -30.43 -36.72
CA ALA A 278 -13.98 -30.98 -35.85
C ALA A 278 -14.68 -29.90 -35.02
N ALA A 279 -13.97 -28.89 -34.55
CA ALA A 279 -14.55 -27.77 -33.80
C ALA A 279 -15.42 -26.87 -34.73
N LEU A 280 -14.94 -26.56 -35.91
CA LEU A 280 -15.70 -25.78 -36.92
C LEU A 280 -16.99 -26.51 -37.35
N ASP A 281 -16.94 -27.85 -37.54
CA ASP A 281 -18.10 -28.66 -37.87
C ASP A 281 -19.15 -28.65 -36.74
N ARG A 282 -18.70 -28.73 -35.47
CA ARG A 282 -19.60 -28.59 -34.33
C ARG A 282 -20.24 -27.21 -34.29
N GLU A 283 -19.48 -26.16 -34.54
CA GLU A 283 -19.95 -24.78 -34.51
C GLU A 283 -20.90 -24.48 -35.70
N ALA A 284 -20.63 -25.03 -36.88
CA ALA A 284 -21.52 -24.95 -38.05
C ALA A 284 -22.86 -25.66 -37.79
N LYS A 285 -22.86 -26.79 -37.07
CA LYS A 285 -24.09 -27.46 -36.62
C LYS A 285 -24.88 -26.60 -35.62
N ARG A 286 -24.19 -25.93 -34.71
CA ARG A 286 -24.82 -24.99 -33.78
C ARG A 286 -25.37 -23.74 -34.47
N GLY A 287 -24.72 -23.27 -35.55
CA GLY A 287 -25.15 -22.12 -36.37
C GLY A 287 -26.48 -22.35 -37.08
N ARG A 288 -26.70 -23.56 -37.57
CA ARG A 288 -27.99 -23.94 -38.14
C ARG A 288 -29.13 -23.94 -37.12
N ALA A 289 -28.81 -24.02 -35.84
CA ALA A 289 -29.75 -23.88 -34.72
C ALA A 289 -29.85 -22.46 -34.15
N GLY A 290 -29.31 -21.45 -34.83
CA GLY A 290 -29.37 -20.04 -34.41
C GLY A 290 -28.47 -19.63 -33.25
N ARG A 291 -27.49 -20.47 -32.88
CA ARG A 291 -26.64 -20.29 -31.66
C ARG A 291 -25.13 -20.22 -31.95
N ALA A 292 -24.71 -19.99 -33.21
CA ALA A 292 -23.29 -20.04 -33.58
C ALA A 292 -22.63 -18.67 -33.75
N ARG A 293 -21.30 -18.67 -33.56
CA ARG A 293 -20.42 -17.59 -34.01
C ARG A 293 -20.44 -17.50 -35.52
N THR A 294 -20.80 -16.34 -36.06
CA THR A 294 -20.80 -16.04 -37.46
C THR A 294 -19.38 -16.10 -38.02
N GLY A 295 -19.07 -17.08 -38.88
CA GLY A 295 -17.80 -17.18 -39.59
C GLY A 295 -17.15 -18.56 -39.63
N ALA A 296 -17.63 -19.52 -38.86
CA ALA A 296 -17.11 -20.89 -38.86
C ALA A 296 -17.34 -21.59 -40.23
N ASP A 297 -18.43 -21.25 -40.90
CA ASP A 297 -18.81 -21.72 -42.22
C ASP A 297 -17.95 -21.17 -43.38
N ARG A 298 -17.09 -20.18 -43.09
CA ARG A 298 -16.25 -19.50 -44.09
C ARG A 298 -14.79 -19.97 -44.08
N VAL A 299 -14.44 -20.89 -43.18
CA VAL A 299 -13.09 -21.41 -43.06
C VAL A 299 -12.92 -22.64 -43.95
N ALA A 300 -12.12 -22.50 -44.99
CA ALA A 300 -11.77 -23.59 -45.91
C ALA A 300 -10.64 -24.49 -45.37
N ASP A 301 -10.43 -25.65 -45.92
CA ASP A 301 -9.31 -26.52 -45.55
C ASP A 301 -7.95 -25.88 -45.83
N ALA A 302 -7.87 -25.11 -46.95
CA ALA A 302 -6.68 -24.32 -47.27
C ALA A 302 -6.34 -23.27 -46.21
N ASP A 303 -7.35 -22.69 -45.51
CA ASP A 303 -7.12 -21.78 -44.39
C ASP A 303 -6.51 -22.50 -43.18
N LEU A 304 -6.93 -23.75 -42.94
CA LEU A 304 -6.36 -24.58 -41.86
C LEU A 304 -4.93 -25.03 -42.18
N ASP A 305 -4.61 -25.30 -43.48
CA ASP A 305 -3.24 -25.59 -43.92
C ASP A 305 -2.34 -24.36 -43.72
N ALA A 306 -2.84 -23.17 -44.08
CA ALA A 306 -2.14 -21.92 -43.83
C ALA A 306 -1.92 -21.64 -42.31
N LEU A 307 -2.91 -21.99 -41.48
CA LEU A 307 -2.74 -21.90 -40.01
C LEU A 307 -1.65 -22.83 -39.49
N VAL A 308 -1.60 -24.08 -39.97
CA VAL A 308 -0.55 -25.05 -39.63
C VAL A 308 0.81 -24.50 -40.03
N ALA A 309 0.93 -23.95 -41.25
CA ALA A 309 2.17 -23.32 -41.71
C ALA A 309 2.60 -22.14 -40.85
N VAL A 310 1.65 -21.32 -40.35
CA VAL A 310 1.96 -20.25 -39.39
C VAL A 310 2.39 -20.81 -38.02
N ALA A 311 1.70 -21.82 -37.52
CA ALA A 311 2.02 -22.45 -36.24
C ALA A 311 3.38 -23.17 -36.32
N ASP A 312 3.71 -23.80 -37.42
CA ASP A 312 5.03 -24.45 -37.66
C ASP A 312 6.15 -23.41 -37.94
N GLY A 313 5.81 -22.13 -38.14
CA GLY A 313 6.76 -21.08 -38.40
C GLY A 313 7.22 -20.96 -39.84
N GLU A 314 6.54 -21.66 -40.76
CA GLU A 314 6.80 -21.63 -42.19
C GLU A 314 6.18 -20.38 -42.90
N SER A 315 5.21 -19.73 -42.23
CA SER A 315 4.54 -18.53 -42.71
C SER A 315 4.27 -17.56 -41.56
N ARG A 316 3.98 -16.29 -41.91
CA ARG A 316 3.46 -15.26 -40.96
C ARG A 316 2.07 -14.76 -41.36
N ASP A 317 1.51 -15.28 -42.44
CA ASP A 317 0.22 -14.85 -42.97
C ASP A 317 -0.93 -15.72 -42.49
N LEU A 318 -1.59 -15.24 -41.41
CA LEU A 318 -2.81 -15.87 -40.95
C LEU A 318 -4.00 -15.45 -41.84
N PRO A 319 -4.80 -16.40 -42.40
CA PRO A 319 -5.95 -16.10 -43.24
C PRO A 319 -6.99 -15.20 -42.56
N LYS A 320 -7.63 -14.30 -43.32
CA LYS A 320 -8.66 -13.37 -42.82
C LYS A 320 -9.83 -14.08 -42.15
N SER A 321 -10.22 -15.26 -42.64
CA SER A 321 -11.26 -16.12 -42.05
C SER A 321 -10.92 -16.51 -40.62
N LEU A 322 -9.68 -16.91 -40.36
CA LEU A 322 -9.17 -17.32 -39.04
C LEU A 322 -8.89 -16.13 -38.13
N ARG A 323 -8.40 -15.00 -38.64
CA ARG A 323 -8.28 -13.75 -37.85
C ARG A 323 -9.62 -13.29 -37.28
N ARG A 324 -10.75 -13.51 -37.98
CA ARG A 324 -12.10 -13.20 -37.51
C ARG A 324 -12.57 -14.11 -36.37
N LEU A 325 -12.10 -15.35 -36.32
CA LEU A 325 -12.34 -16.25 -35.20
C LEU A 325 -11.54 -15.86 -33.97
N GLY A 326 -10.34 -15.29 -34.18
CA GLY A 326 -9.39 -14.86 -33.14
C GLY A 326 -8.53 -16.00 -32.60
N ALA A 327 -7.27 -15.69 -32.24
CA ALA A 327 -6.30 -16.67 -31.75
C ALA A 327 -6.81 -17.42 -30.53
N TRP A 328 -7.51 -16.75 -29.62
CA TRP A 328 -8.10 -17.40 -28.44
C TRP A 328 -9.00 -18.58 -28.80
N TRP A 329 -9.90 -18.40 -29.77
CA TRP A 329 -10.79 -19.47 -30.20
C TRP A 329 -9.99 -20.63 -30.78
N ILE A 330 -9.00 -20.35 -31.64
CA ILE A 330 -8.13 -21.35 -32.28
C ILE A 330 -7.41 -22.17 -31.18
N ILE A 331 -6.78 -21.50 -30.22
CA ILE A 331 -6.00 -22.11 -29.16
C ILE A 331 -6.87 -23.02 -28.28
N VAL A 332 -8.07 -22.56 -27.90
CA VAL A 332 -8.98 -23.35 -27.06
C VAL A 332 -9.49 -24.61 -27.77
N HIS A 333 -9.63 -24.59 -29.10
CA HIS A 333 -10.18 -25.72 -29.87
C HIS A 333 -9.12 -26.61 -30.52
N ALA A 334 -7.83 -26.28 -30.31
CA ALA A 334 -6.71 -27.09 -30.76
C ALA A 334 -5.76 -27.39 -29.62
N PRO A 335 -6.11 -28.30 -28.69
CA PRO A 335 -5.31 -28.63 -27.53
C PRO A 335 -3.91 -29.20 -27.84
N SER A 336 -3.69 -29.71 -29.03
CA SER A 336 -2.38 -30.17 -29.52
C SER A 336 -1.37 -29.04 -29.77
N LEU A 337 -1.83 -27.76 -29.83
CA LEU A 337 -0.94 -26.64 -30.01
C LEU A 337 -0.07 -26.44 -28.75
N THR A 338 1.24 -26.42 -28.96
CA THR A 338 2.22 -26.10 -27.90
C THR A 338 2.35 -24.60 -27.70
N LEU A 339 3.06 -24.17 -26.65
CA LEU A 339 3.37 -22.76 -26.43
C LEU A 339 4.05 -22.10 -27.64
N ALA A 340 4.97 -22.84 -28.32
CA ALA A 340 5.64 -22.33 -29.52
C ALA A 340 4.66 -22.01 -30.64
N HIS A 341 3.74 -22.93 -30.93
CA HIS A 341 2.68 -22.72 -31.92
C HIS A 341 1.80 -21.53 -31.55
N MET A 342 1.37 -21.44 -30.30
CA MET A 342 0.51 -20.38 -29.80
C MET A 342 1.16 -19.00 -29.91
N VAL A 343 2.45 -18.88 -29.57
CA VAL A 343 3.20 -17.62 -29.68
C VAL A 343 3.32 -17.19 -31.14
N ARG A 344 3.61 -18.11 -32.06
CA ARG A 344 3.68 -17.80 -33.51
C ARG A 344 2.34 -17.35 -34.05
N LEU A 345 1.23 -17.96 -33.63
CA LEU A 345 -0.12 -17.57 -34.02
C LEU A 345 -0.47 -16.16 -33.54
N ILE A 346 -0.16 -15.80 -32.27
CA ILE A 346 -0.43 -14.45 -31.80
C ILE A 346 0.49 -13.41 -32.42
N ALA A 347 1.74 -13.78 -32.76
CA ALA A 347 2.67 -12.91 -33.48
C ALA A 347 2.26 -12.61 -34.90
N ALA A 348 1.42 -13.46 -35.53
CA ALA A 348 0.81 -13.24 -36.85
C ALA A 348 -0.45 -12.34 -36.76
N GLU A 349 -0.94 -11.96 -35.60
CA GLU A 349 -2.08 -11.06 -35.42
C GLU A 349 -1.65 -9.59 -35.39
N PRO A 350 -2.42 -8.68 -36.00
CA PRO A 350 -2.16 -7.24 -35.94
C PRO A 350 -2.22 -6.65 -34.49
N ARG A 351 -2.92 -7.34 -33.62
CA ARG A 351 -3.06 -7.01 -32.18
C ARG A 351 -2.91 -8.30 -31.37
N PRO A 352 -1.70 -8.62 -30.92
CA PRO A 352 -1.42 -9.86 -30.23
C PRO A 352 -2.26 -10.04 -28.96
N SER A 353 -2.86 -11.22 -28.78
CA SER A 353 -3.61 -11.58 -27.59
C SER A 353 -2.73 -12.39 -26.62
N TYR A 354 -1.98 -11.72 -25.76
CA TYR A 354 -1.04 -12.36 -24.84
C TYR A 354 -1.70 -13.28 -23.79
N GLY A 355 -2.97 -13.00 -23.44
CA GLY A 355 -3.64 -13.67 -22.33
C GLY A 355 -3.72 -15.20 -22.44
N SER A 356 -3.96 -15.72 -23.64
CA SER A 356 -4.07 -17.17 -23.89
C SER A 356 -2.74 -17.90 -23.73
N VAL A 357 -1.67 -17.31 -24.21
CA VAL A 357 -0.32 -17.87 -24.12
C VAL A 357 0.19 -17.84 -22.69
N ILE A 358 -0.04 -16.74 -21.99
CA ILE A 358 0.27 -16.62 -20.56
C ILE A 358 -0.51 -17.65 -19.74
N HIS A 359 -1.80 -17.83 -20.02
CA HIS A 359 -2.62 -18.83 -19.31
C HIS A 359 -2.09 -20.25 -19.54
N ARG A 360 -1.67 -20.59 -20.75
CA ARG A 360 -1.07 -21.88 -21.06
C ARG A 360 0.27 -22.07 -20.36
N CYS A 361 1.14 -21.06 -20.35
CA CYS A 361 2.41 -21.09 -19.63
C CYS A 361 2.20 -21.37 -18.12
N ILE A 362 1.19 -20.77 -17.50
CA ILE A 362 0.81 -21.03 -16.11
C ILE A 362 0.35 -22.47 -15.93
N ALA A 363 -0.53 -22.98 -16.83
CA ALA A 363 -1.07 -24.33 -16.77
C ALA A 363 0.05 -25.40 -16.91
N ASP A 364 0.98 -25.15 -17.83
CA ASP A 364 2.13 -26.03 -18.07
C ASP A 364 3.25 -25.87 -17.02
N ARG A 365 3.12 -24.93 -16.09
CA ARG A 365 4.14 -24.54 -15.10
C ARG A 365 5.49 -24.20 -15.73
N ALA A 366 5.47 -23.65 -16.95
CA ALA A 366 6.68 -23.26 -17.65
C ALA A 366 7.30 -21.99 -17.05
N ASP A 367 8.61 -21.85 -17.19
CA ASP A 367 9.34 -20.67 -16.74
C ASP A 367 8.88 -19.42 -17.51
N PRO A 368 8.44 -18.36 -16.86
CA PRO A 368 7.99 -17.14 -17.54
C PRO A 368 9.09 -16.47 -18.37
N ARG A 369 10.37 -16.68 -18.02
CA ARG A 369 11.52 -16.16 -18.77
C ARG A 369 11.64 -16.87 -20.13
N ALA A 370 11.40 -18.18 -20.15
CA ALA A 370 11.40 -18.95 -21.38
C ALA A 370 10.26 -18.52 -22.32
N LEU A 371 9.10 -18.15 -21.77
CA LEU A 371 8.00 -17.62 -22.57
C LEU A 371 8.34 -16.24 -23.14
N LEU A 372 8.90 -15.32 -22.34
CA LEU A 372 9.31 -14.00 -22.82
C LEU A 372 10.37 -14.10 -23.93
N ASP A 373 11.37 -14.95 -23.75
CA ASP A 373 12.38 -15.25 -24.77
C ASP A 373 11.75 -15.76 -26.07
N LEU A 374 10.81 -16.70 -25.98
CA LEU A 374 10.07 -17.21 -27.12
C LEU A 374 9.25 -16.12 -27.82
N MET A 375 8.55 -15.28 -27.08
CA MET A 375 7.77 -14.16 -27.63
C MET A 375 8.67 -13.20 -28.41
N THR A 376 9.79 -12.81 -27.83
CA THR A 376 10.76 -11.89 -28.46
C THR A 376 11.37 -12.50 -29.70
N ARG A 377 11.80 -13.76 -29.66
CA ARG A 377 12.34 -14.49 -30.84
C ARG A 377 11.30 -14.69 -31.94
N SER A 378 10.02 -14.73 -31.61
CA SER A 378 8.93 -14.85 -32.57
C SER A 378 8.54 -13.52 -33.22
N GLY A 379 9.17 -12.40 -32.82
CA GLY A 379 8.97 -11.08 -33.42
C GLY A 379 7.85 -10.26 -32.77
N LEU A 380 7.42 -10.61 -31.56
CA LEU A 380 6.58 -9.74 -30.74
C LEU A 380 7.43 -8.60 -30.16
N ASP A 381 6.81 -7.46 -29.94
CA ASP A 381 7.47 -6.31 -29.31
C ASP A 381 7.93 -6.67 -27.91
N ALA A 382 9.22 -6.47 -27.64
CA ALA A 382 9.85 -6.91 -26.40
C ALA A 382 9.36 -6.12 -25.19
N ASP A 383 9.12 -4.81 -25.34
CA ASP A 383 8.69 -3.94 -24.26
C ASP A 383 7.24 -4.22 -23.90
N GLU A 384 6.36 -4.34 -24.91
CA GLU A 384 4.96 -4.72 -24.68
C GLU A 384 4.84 -6.13 -24.07
N ALA A 385 5.60 -7.10 -24.59
CA ALA A 385 5.62 -8.46 -24.05
C ALA A 385 6.08 -8.46 -22.58
N THR A 386 7.12 -7.70 -22.26
CA THR A 386 7.64 -7.58 -20.88
C THR A 386 6.60 -6.96 -19.94
N GLU A 387 5.96 -5.85 -20.31
CA GLU A 387 4.92 -5.21 -19.52
C GLU A 387 3.74 -6.16 -19.24
N ARG A 388 3.28 -6.89 -20.27
CA ARG A 388 2.20 -7.88 -20.13
C ARG A 388 2.58 -9.04 -19.23
N MET A 389 3.84 -9.49 -19.33
CA MET A 389 4.36 -10.58 -18.52
C MET A 389 4.56 -10.16 -17.06
N GLU A 390 5.12 -8.99 -16.78
CA GLU A 390 5.40 -8.53 -15.41
C GLU A 390 4.15 -8.59 -14.52
N LYS A 391 3.04 -8.01 -14.98
CA LYS A 391 1.78 -8.05 -14.27
C LYS A 391 1.27 -9.49 -14.09
N ALA A 392 1.28 -10.29 -15.14
CA ALA A 392 0.77 -11.65 -15.09
C ALA A 392 1.62 -12.55 -14.20
N VAL A 393 2.95 -12.43 -14.27
CA VAL A 393 3.89 -13.20 -13.46
C VAL A 393 3.71 -12.89 -11.98
N PHE A 394 3.53 -11.61 -11.65
CA PHE A 394 3.28 -11.21 -10.27
C PHE A 394 1.94 -11.77 -9.75
N ASP A 395 0.85 -11.58 -10.49
CA ASP A 395 -0.49 -11.86 -9.99
C ASP A 395 -0.87 -13.36 -10.03
N ARG A 396 -0.33 -14.13 -10.98
CA ARG A 396 -0.93 -15.42 -11.37
C ARG A 396 0.00 -16.63 -11.37
N PHE A 397 1.32 -16.46 -11.48
CA PHE A 397 2.24 -17.59 -11.51
C PHE A 397 2.50 -18.14 -10.10
N ASP A 398 2.76 -19.45 -9.99
CA ASP A 398 3.24 -20.05 -8.75
C ASP A 398 4.56 -19.38 -8.34
N PRO A 399 4.71 -18.88 -7.11
CA PRO A 399 5.94 -18.29 -6.61
C PRO A 399 7.17 -19.17 -6.81
N ARG A 400 7.01 -20.50 -6.70
CA ARG A 400 8.09 -21.47 -6.88
C ARG A 400 8.61 -21.54 -8.31
N VAL A 401 7.81 -21.16 -9.29
CA VAL A 401 8.18 -21.10 -10.71
C VAL A 401 8.65 -19.71 -11.08
N SER A 402 8.06 -18.68 -10.50
CA SER A 402 8.30 -17.28 -10.89
C SER A 402 9.40 -16.58 -10.13
N TRP A 403 9.91 -17.12 -9.01
CA TRP A 403 10.96 -16.45 -8.24
C TRP A 403 12.23 -16.06 -9.05
N PRO A 404 12.69 -16.84 -10.05
CA PRO A 404 13.84 -16.45 -10.84
C PRO A 404 13.63 -15.16 -11.64
N TRP A 405 12.41 -14.95 -12.14
CA TRP A 405 11.99 -13.69 -12.79
C TRP A 405 12.22 -12.49 -11.90
N PHE A 406 11.83 -12.59 -10.62
CA PHE A 406 11.95 -11.51 -9.65
C PHE A 406 13.36 -11.38 -9.07
N ALA A 407 14.12 -12.44 -9.02
CA ALA A 407 15.54 -12.38 -8.62
C ALA A 407 16.37 -11.55 -9.61
N GLU A 408 16.01 -11.60 -10.90
CA GLU A 408 16.59 -10.75 -11.94
C GLU A 408 16.05 -9.31 -11.92
N ARG A 409 14.88 -9.07 -11.28
CA ARG A 409 14.14 -7.78 -11.24
C ARG A 409 13.70 -7.44 -9.81
N PRO A 410 14.63 -7.29 -8.85
CA PRO A 410 14.27 -7.10 -7.43
C PRO A 410 13.52 -5.78 -7.18
N GLY A 411 13.63 -4.80 -8.07
CA GLY A 411 12.89 -3.54 -8.01
C GLY A 411 11.36 -3.73 -7.99
N LEU A 412 10.84 -4.69 -8.74
CA LEU A 412 9.41 -5.00 -8.77
C LEU A 412 8.89 -5.46 -7.40
N LEU A 413 9.65 -6.28 -6.68
CA LEU A 413 9.29 -6.71 -5.33
C LEU A 413 9.42 -5.58 -4.32
N ARG A 414 10.40 -4.70 -4.47
CA ARG A 414 10.55 -3.52 -3.62
C ARG A 414 9.34 -2.61 -3.72
N GLU A 415 8.88 -2.32 -4.94
CA GLU A 415 7.67 -1.55 -5.18
C GLU A 415 6.43 -2.24 -4.58
N ALA A 416 6.28 -3.54 -4.83
CA ALA A 416 5.15 -4.33 -4.33
C ALA A 416 5.09 -4.39 -2.79
N LEU A 417 6.24 -4.48 -2.10
CA LEU A 417 6.32 -4.40 -0.63
C LEU A 417 5.88 -3.04 -0.09
N GLY A 418 5.99 -2.00 -0.91
CA GLY A 418 5.54 -0.64 -0.59
C GLY A 418 4.01 -0.46 -0.63
N ARG A 419 3.27 -1.33 -1.28
CA ARG A 419 1.83 -1.19 -1.57
C ARG A 419 1.01 -2.16 -0.74
N SER A 420 -0.08 -1.67 -0.15
CA SER A 420 -0.94 -2.46 0.74
C SER A 420 -1.67 -3.62 0.05
N ASP A 421 -1.93 -3.51 -1.26
CA ASP A 421 -2.65 -4.49 -2.08
C ASP A 421 -1.76 -5.63 -2.59
N SER A 422 -0.45 -5.44 -2.64
CA SER A 422 0.51 -6.35 -3.25
C SER A 422 1.56 -6.93 -2.28
N VAL A 423 1.67 -6.38 -1.07
CA VAL A 423 2.68 -6.80 -0.08
C VAL A 423 2.61 -8.30 0.28
N VAL A 424 1.41 -8.86 0.42
CA VAL A 424 1.24 -10.30 0.74
C VAL A 424 1.84 -11.14 -0.38
N ARG A 425 1.51 -10.79 -1.62
CA ARG A 425 2.00 -11.50 -2.79
C ARG A 425 3.51 -11.39 -2.96
N ALA A 426 4.08 -10.21 -2.71
CA ALA A 426 5.53 -10.02 -2.72
C ALA A 426 6.23 -10.90 -1.67
N LEU A 427 5.67 -11.00 -0.46
CA LEU A 427 6.21 -11.86 0.60
C LEU A 427 6.11 -13.35 0.27
N GLU A 428 5.04 -13.81 -0.40
CA GLU A 428 4.93 -15.18 -0.90
C GLU A 428 6.04 -15.52 -1.91
N ILE A 429 6.31 -14.59 -2.84
CA ILE A 429 7.37 -14.75 -3.84
C ILE A 429 8.74 -14.78 -3.17
N LEU A 430 9.02 -13.85 -2.24
CA LEU A 430 10.26 -13.83 -1.47
C LEU A 430 10.44 -15.10 -0.63
N GLY A 431 9.38 -15.64 -0.06
CA GLY A 431 9.40 -16.89 0.69
C GLY A 431 9.71 -18.12 -0.16
N ALA A 432 9.55 -18.05 -1.48
CA ALA A 432 9.92 -19.10 -2.42
C ALA A 432 11.38 -19.02 -2.90
N MET A 433 12.05 -17.90 -2.66
CA MET A 433 13.45 -17.70 -3.05
C MET A 433 14.41 -18.46 -2.12
N PRO A 434 15.55 -18.94 -2.61
CA PRO A 434 16.56 -19.61 -1.78
C PRO A 434 17.20 -18.68 -0.74
N ARG A 435 17.23 -17.38 -1.02
CA ARG A 435 17.64 -16.29 -0.12
C ARG A 435 17.03 -14.98 -0.58
N LEU A 436 17.08 -13.96 0.28
CA LEU A 436 16.58 -12.63 -0.08
C LEU A 436 17.50 -11.94 -1.11
N PRO A 437 16.92 -11.24 -2.10
CA PRO A 437 17.68 -10.34 -2.96
C PRO A 437 18.36 -9.22 -2.19
N VAL A 438 19.55 -8.82 -2.66
CA VAL A 438 20.32 -7.71 -2.10
C VAL A 438 19.43 -6.46 -1.94
N GLY A 439 19.48 -5.83 -0.77
CA GLY A 439 18.75 -4.59 -0.47
C GLY A 439 17.26 -4.76 -0.14
N LEU A 440 16.70 -5.99 -0.10
CA LEU A 440 15.32 -6.22 0.31
C LEU A 440 15.19 -6.62 1.79
N SER A 441 16.24 -7.11 2.43
CA SER A 441 16.22 -7.56 3.83
C SER A 441 15.72 -6.45 4.78
N ALA A 442 16.15 -5.21 4.56
CA ALA A 442 15.71 -4.05 5.35
C ALA A 442 14.20 -3.78 5.21
N VAL A 443 13.71 -3.79 3.97
CA VAL A 443 12.29 -3.53 3.67
C VAL A 443 11.40 -4.62 4.25
N VAL A 444 11.82 -5.90 4.13
CA VAL A 444 11.09 -7.02 4.72
C VAL A 444 11.11 -6.95 6.24
N ALA A 445 12.23 -6.52 6.87
CA ALA A 445 12.31 -6.34 8.32
C ALA A 445 11.35 -5.26 8.84
N ASP A 446 11.12 -4.19 8.08
CA ASP A 446 10.10 -3.17 8.43
C ASP A 446 8.69 -3.74 8.39
N VAL A 447 8.39 -4.59 7.41
CA VAL A 447 7.11 -5.29 7.35
C VAL A 447 6.98 -6.29 8.50
N ALA A 448 8.07 -6.96 8.91
CA ALA A 448 8.09 -7.95 9.98
C ALA A 448 7.77 -7.38 11.36
N VAL A 449 7.91 -6.07 11.57
CA VAL A 449 7.53 -5.35 12.80
C VAL A 449 6.39 -4.36 12.57
N GLY A 450 5.87 -4.27 11.35
CA GLY A 450 4.81 -3.35 10.96
C GLY A 450 3.46 -3.61 11.65
N ASP A 451 2.49 -2.75 11.40
CA ASP A 451 1.17 -2.76 12.06
C ASP A 451 0.26 -3.89 11.58
N SER A 452 0.47 -4.38 10.35
CA SER A 452 -0.40 -5.39 9.75
C SER A 452 -0.23 -6.75 10.43
N LYS A 453 -1.30 -7.24 11.07
CA LYS A 453 -1.34 -8.58 11.68
C LYS A 453 -1.24 -9.71 10.65
N VAL A 454 -1.54 -9.45 9.39
CA VAL A 454 -1.46 -10.43 8.30
C VAL A 454 -0.05 -10.48 7.69
N ASN A 455 0.52 -9.31 7.40
CA ASN A 455 1.81 -9.23 6.70
C ASN A 455 2.99 -9.58 7.60
N ARG A 456 2.89 -9.25 8.89
CA ARG A 456 3.96 -9.47 9.87
C ARG A 456 4.45 -10.91 9.94
N PRO A 457 3.59 -11.93 10.18
CA PRO A 457 4.05 -13.31 10.26
C PRO A 457 4.64 -13.82 8.95
N LEU A 458 4.17 -13.34 7.82
CA LEU A 458 4.72 -13.69 6.51
C LEU A 458 6.15 -13.12 6.35
N ALA A 459 6.34 -11.85 6.68
CA ALA A 459 7.66 -11.22 6.63
C ALA A 459 8.67 -11.86 7.62
N GLN A 460 8.22 -12.21 8.83
CA GLN A 460 9.03 -12.94 9.82
C GLN A 460 9.41 -14.34 9.32
N ALA A 461 8.48 -15.02 8.61
CA ALA A 461 8.78 -16.31 7.99
C ALA A 461 9.84 -16.21 6.89
N VAL A 462 9.74 -15.18 6.05
CA VAL A 462 10.73 -14.87 5.00
C VAL A 462 12.12 -14.61 5.60
N LEU A 463 12.19 -13.88 6.72
CA LEU A 463 13.45 -13.57 7.38
C LEU A 463 14.00 -14.70 8.26
N ARG A 464 13.26 -15.77 8.50
CA ARG A 464 13.67 -16.83 9.45
C ARG A 464 15.03 -17.44 9.18
N SER A 465 15.36 -17.62 7.91
CA SER A 465 16.67 -18.17 7.46
C SER A 465 17.74 -17.10 7.31
N HIS A 466 17.43 -15.82 7.52
CA HIS A 466 18.39 -14.75 7.37
C HIS A 466 19.38 -14.78 8.55
N PRO A 467 20.70 -14.76 8.31
CA PRO A 467 21.72 -14.89 9.37
C PRO A 467 21.59 -13.83 10.45
N GLN A 468 21.22 -12.61 10.07
CA GLN A 468 21.06 -11.46 10.97
C GLN A 468 19.63 -11.31 11.54
N VAL A 469 18.75 -12.29 11.40
CA VAL A 469 17.36 -12.21 11.86
C VAL A 469 17.25 -11.80 13.33
N ARG A 470 18.14 -12.33 14.19
CA ARG A 470 18.21 -11.98 15.60
C ARG A 470 18.50 -10.50 15.81
N VAL A 471 19.54 -10.00 15.15
CA VAL A 471 19.96 -8.60 15.27
C VAL A 471 18.87 -7.65 14.80
N LEU A 472 18.21 -7.97 13.69
CA LEU A 472 17.07 -7.20 13.15
C LEU A 472 15.90 -7.14 14.15
N ALA A 473 15.55 -8.28 14.74
CA ALA A 473 14.49 -8.36 15.73
C ALA A 473 14.84 -7.59 17.02
N GLU A 474 16.08 -7.72 17.52
CA GLU A 474 16.57 -7.01 18.71
C GLU A 474 16.63 -5.47 18.50
N GLN A 475 17.05 -5.01 17.32
CA GLN A 475 17.07 -3.58 17.00
C GLN A 475 15.67 -2.96 17.06
N ALA A 476 14.66 -3.70 16.62
CA ALA A 476 13.27 -3.27 16.65
C ALA A 476 12.70 -3.12 18.08
N LEU A 477 13.33 -3.70 19.11
CA LEU A 477 13.00 -3.45 20.53
C LEU A 477 13.26 -1.99 20.93
N GLY A 478 14.08 -1.26 20.19
CA GLY A 478 14.38 0.15 20.43
C GLY A 478 13.46 1.13 19.69
N GLU A 479 12.48 0.64 18.94
CA GLU A 479 11.59 1.47 18.14
C GLU A 479 10.71 2.40 18.99
N ARG A 480 10.30 3.53 18.39
CA ARG A 480 9.57 4.58 19.12
C ARG A 480 8.13 4.18 19.45
N ARG A 481 7.49 3.42 18.55
CA ARG A 481 6.08 3.01 18.68
C ARG A 481 5.96 1.78 19.57
N ALA A 482 5.04 1.83 20.52
CA ALA A 482 4.81 0.75 21.48
C ALA A 482 4.38 -0.57 20.78
N GLU A 483 3.52 -0.47 19.79
CA GLU A 483 3.05 -1.62 19.01
C GLU A 483 4.20 -2.34 18.29
N VAL A 484 5.15 -1.57 17.73
CA VAL A 484 6.33 -2.12 17.06
C VAL A 484 7.23 -2.83 18.05
N ARG A 485 7.48 -2.23 19.25
CA ARG A 485 8.29 -2.86 20.29
C ARG A 485 7.65 -4.14 20.84
N ALA A 486 6.34 -4.15 21.05
CA ALA A 486 5.63 -5.36 21.48
C ALA A 486 5.71 -6.47 20.42
N SER A 487 5.56 -6.12 19.15
CA SER A 487 5.71 -7.04 18.04
C SER A 487 7.13 -7.57 17.90
N ALA A 488 8.12 -6.70 18.07
CA ALA A 488 9.54 -7.08 18.06
C ALA A 488 9.88 -8.04 19.21
N ALA A 489 9.36 -7.78 20.41
CA ALA A 489 9.53 -8.68 21.55
C ALA A 489 8.96 -10.08 21.24
N ALA A 490 7.73 -10.16 20.73
CA ALA A 490 7.13 -11.43 20.34
C ALA A 490 7.94 -12.14 19.22
N TRP A 491 8.51 -11.37 18.29
CA TRP A 491 9.37 -11.94 17.25
C TRP A 491 10.67 -12.50 17.84
N VAL A 492 11.37 -11.75 18.69
CA VAL A 492 12.59 -12.23 19.40
C VAL A 492 12.27 -13.50 20.18
N GLY A 493 11.17 -13.53 20.94
CA GLY A 493 10.71 -14.72 21.66
C GLY A 493 10.51 -15.92 20.74
N SER A 494 9.84 -15.73 19.59
CA SER A 494 9.58 -16.79 18.61
C SER A 494 10.86 -17.38 17.98
N LEU A 495 11.97 -16.63 17.97
CA LEU A 495 13.28 -17.14 17.57
C LEU A 495 13.93 -18.03 18.63
N GLY A 496 13.57 -17.88 19.91
CA GLY A 496 13.99 -18.71 21.02
C GLY A 496 15.50 -18.71 21.30
N GLN A 497 16.21 -17.66 20.88
CA GLN A 497 17.66 -17.63 20.95
C GLN A 497 18.15 -17.04 22.28
N GLY A 498 18.82 -17.83 23.11
CA GLY A 498 19.40 -17.39 24.40
C GLY A 498 20.35 -16.19 24.30
N ALA A 499 21.00 -16.01 23.14
CA ALA A 499 21.83 -14.84 22.87
C ALA A 499 21.07 -13.50 22.92
N SER A 500 19.73 -13.50 22.81
CA SER A 500 18.87 -12.29 22.92
C SER A 500 18.55 -11.90 24.35
N VAL A 501 18.85 -12.73 25.36
CA VAL A 501 18.53 -12.48 26.77
C VAL A 501 19.05 -11.13 27.27
N PRO A 502 20.32 -10.71 27.01
CA PRO A 502 20.79 -9.40 27.48
C PRO A 502 20.02 -8.22 26.87
N ALA A 503 19.64 -8.32 25.59
CA ALA A 503 18.90 -7.28 24.91
C ALA A 503 17.46 -7.16 25.46
N LEU A 504 16.80 -8.29 25.72
CA LEU A 504 15.46 -8.36 26.31
C LEU A 504 15.47 -7.81 27.75
N GLN A 505 16.41 -8.21 28.60
CA GLN A 505 16.53 -7.69 29.96
C GLN A 505 16.72 -6.15 29.98
N ALA A 506 17.61 -5.64 29.11
CA ALA A 506 17.81 -4.21 28.97
C ALA A 506 16.54 -3.48 28.49
N ALA A 507 15.76 -4.10 27.61
CA ALA A 507 14.50 -3.56 27.13
C ALA A 507 13.43 -3.56 28.24
N VAL A 508 13.26 -4.64 29.01
CA VAL A 508 12.33 -4.71 30.16
C VAL A 508 12.60 -3.60 31.17
N ARG A 509 13.86 -3.37 31.53
CA ARG A 509 14.24 -2.33 32.52
C ARG A 509 13.88 -0.91 32.06
N ARG A 510 13.88 -0.65 30.77
CA ARG A 510 13.59 0.68 30.17
C ARG A 510 12.11 0.89 29.85
N GLU A 511 11.35 -0.19 29.67
CA GLU A 511 9.98 -0.11 29.17
C GLU A 511 9.00 0.40 30.26
N LYS A 512 8.14 1.33 29.85
CA LYS A 512 7.13 1.96 30.72
C LYS A 512 5.69 1.56 30.35
N LYS A 513 5.48 0.95 29.19
CA LYS A 513 4.16 0.55 28.73
C LYS A 513 3.90 -0.91 29.09
N ASP A 514 2.84 -1.16 29.86
CA ASP A 514 2.51 -2.50 30.38
C ASP A 514 2.39 -3.57 29.29
N VAL A 515 1.74 -3.23 28.17
CA VAL A 515 1.58 -4.15 27.03
C VAL A 515 2.93 -4.57 26.44
N VAL A 516 3.87 -3.63 26.30
CA VAL A 516 5.21 -3.93 25.75
C VAL A 516 6.04 -4.69 26.77
N ARG A 517 5.96 -4.30 28.05
CA ARG A 517 6.66 -4.98 29.15
C ARG A 517 6.20 -6.44 29.27
N ALA A 518 4.89 -6.70 29.12
CA ALA A 518 4.33 -8.04 29.08
C ALA A 518 4.94 -8.88 27.95
N ALA A 519 4.98 -8.34 26.73
CA ALA A 519 5.58 -9.02 25.59
C ALA A 519 7.09 -9.29 25.77
N LEU A 520 7.82 -8.35 26.37
CA LEU A 520 9.25 -8.51 26.66
C LEU A 520 9.53 -9.59 27.70
N LEU A 521 8.73 -9.68 28.78
CA LEU A 521 8.89 -10.70 29.81
C LEU A 521 8.55 -12.10 29.26
N ALA A 522 7.50 -12.22 28.47
CA ALA A 522 7.17 -13.45 27.78
C ALA A 522 8.32 -13.91 26.86
N ALA A 523 8.82 -12.99 26.03
CA ALA A 523 9.96 -13.27 25.14
C ALA A 523 11.24 -13.65 25.91
N LEU A 524 11.47 -13.01 27.05
CA LEU A 524 12.61 -13.33 27.92
C LEU A 524 12.53 -14.79 28.42
N GLY A 525 11.35 -15.23 28.86
CA GLY A 525 11.11 -16.61 29.24
C GLY A 525 11.27 -17.59 28.07
N GLU A 526 10.70 -17.26 26.88
CA GLU A 526 10.82 -18.07 25.66
C GLU A 526 12.28 -18.24 25.21
N CYS A 527 13.12 -17.23 25.43
CA CYS A 527 14.57 -17.28 25.17
C CYS A 527 15.39 -17.96 26.28
N GLY A 528 14.76 -18.49 27.34
CA GLY A 528 15.42 -19.15 28.47
C GLY A 528 16.11 -18.20 29.44
N GLY A 529 15.75 -16.90 29.41
CA GLY A 529 16.29 -15.91 30.35
C GLY A 529 15.63 -16.00 31.71
N ASP A 530 16.39 -15.64 32.79
CA ASP A 530 15.83 -15.54 34.13
C ASP A 530 14.85 -14.35 34.20
N VAL A 531 13.60 -14.64 34.50
CA VAL A 531 12.54 -13.66 34.71
C VAL A 531 12.31 -13.35 36.20
N GLY A 532 12.99 -14.09 37.12
CA GLY A 532 12.79 -13.99 38.57
C GLY A 532 13.06 -12.58 39.11
N GLU A 533 14.04 -11.85 38.57
CA GLU A 533 14.29 -10.43 38.92
C GLU A 533 13.03 -9.56 38.77
N PHE A 534 12.24 -9.82 37.75
CA PHE A 534 11.06 -9.03 37.39
C PHE A 534 9.75 -9.58 37.97
N LEU A 535 9.76 -10.84 38.38
CA LEU A 535 8.59 -11.59 38.85
C LEU A 535 8.66 -11.94 40.36
N SER A 536 9.64 -11.40 41.10
CA SER A 536 9.66 -11.56 42.54
C SER A 536 8.41 -10.92 43.20
N PRO A 537 7.90 -11.46 44.31
CA PRO A 537 6.73 -10.89 45.03
C PRO A 537 6.84 -9.36 45.24
N ARG A 538 8.05 -8.88 45.58
CA ARG A 538 8.32 -7.44 45.74
C ARG A 538 8.18 -6.67 44.43
N ALA A 539 8.68 -7.20 43.33
CA ALA A 539 8.60 -6.54 42.02
C ALA A 539 7.15 -6.50 41.52
N LEU A 540 6.41 -7.59 41.68
CA LEU A 540 5.00 -7.71 41.31
C LEU A 540 4.12 -6.81 42.21
N GLY A 541 4.35 -6.72 43.48
CA GLY A 541 3.66 -5.76 44.37
C GLY A 541 3.89 -4.30 43.97
N ALA A 542 5.12 -3.95 43.60
CA ALA A 542 5.44 -2.61 43.09
C ALA A 542 4.78 -2.34 41.72
N GLU A 543 4.62 -3.36 40.87
CA GLU A 543 3.91 -3.27 39.62
C GLU A 543 2.41 -3.08 39.85
N ALA A 544 1.79 -3.89 40.67
CA ALA A 544 0.39 -3.80 41.06
C ALA A 544 0.03 -2.42 41.66
N ALA A 545 0.83 -1.94 42.57
CA ALA A 545 0.64 -0.62 43.18
C ALA A 545 0.70 0.53 42.17
N ARG A 546 1.53 0.43 41.14
CA ARG A 546 1.58 1.41 40.03
C ARG A 546 0.39 1.24 39.05
N GLY A 547 0.06 0.01 38.73
CA GLY A 547 -0.99 -0.32 37.77
C GLY A 547 -2.38 0.05 38.27
N LEU A 548 -2.69 -0.22 39.49
CA LEU A 548 -3.96 0.11 40.16
C LEU A 548 -4.15 1.63 40.40
N LYS A 549 -3.05 2.40 40.51
CA LYS A 549 -3.11 3.86 40.59
C LYS A 549 -3.28 4.55 39.24
N SER A 550 -3.27 3.83 38.13
CA SER A 550 -3.42 4.39 36.81
C SER A 550 -4.78 5.06 36.63
N LYS A 551 -4.77 6.28 36.05
CA LYS A 551 -5.99 7.06 35.77
C LYS A 551 -6.86 6.49 34.64
N THR A 552 -6.42 5.46 33.95
CA THR A 552 -7.21 4.81 32.90
C THR A 552 -8.12 3.78 33.56
N PRO A 553 -9.44 4.02 33.61
CA PRO A 553 -10.38 3.09 34.23
C PRO A 553 -10.34 1.76 33.46
N SER A 554 -10.29 0.65 34.20
CA SER A 554 -10.59 -0.66 33.64
C SER A 554 -12.10 -0.78 33.47
N SER A 555 -12.57 -1.29 32.31
CA SER A 555 -13.98 -1.60 32.09
C SER A 555 -14.49 -2.66 33.08
N LEU A 556 -13.58 -3.45 33.67
CA LEU A 556 -13.84 -4.46 34.68
C LEU A 556 -14.43 -3.90 35.98
N ALA A 557 -14.00 -2.71 36.42
CA ALA A 557 -14.43 -2.11 37.69
C ALA A 557 -15.94 -1.91 37.78
N ALA A 558 -16.64 -1.85 36.65
CA ALA A 558 -18.08 -1.67 36.60
C ALA A 558 -18.90 -2.96 36.80
N TRP A 559 -18.32 -4.14 36.57
CA TRP A 559 -19.09 -5.37 36.55
C TRP A 559 -18.38 -6.60 37.15
N PHE A 560 -17.06 -6.57 37.33
CA PHE A 560 -16.31 -7.67 37.90
C PHE A 560 -16.22 -7.52 39.43
N ASP A 561 -16.67 -8.54 40.14
CA ASP A 561 -16.58 -8.60 41.60
C ASP A 561 -15.19 -9.09 42.02
N PHE A 562 -14.32 -8.14 42.39
CA PHE A 562 -12.96 -8.41 42.82
C PHE A 562 -12.87 -9.05 44.22
N ASP A 563 -13.89 -8.86 45.03
CA ASP A 563 -13.90 -9.42 46.41
C ASP A 563 -14.21 -10.93 46.38
N SER A 564 -14.68 -11.46 45.27
CA SER A 564 -14.93 -12.89 45.04
C SER A 564 -13.73 -13.65 44.49
N LEU A 565 -12.56 -13.00 44.35
CA LEU A 565 -11.34 -13.70 43.93
C LEU A 565 -10.89 -14.67 45.01
N PRO A 566 -10.49 -15.92 44.65
CA PRO A 566 -9.99 -16.86 45.63
C PRO A 566 -8.61 -16.42 46.16
N PRO A 567 -8.27 -16.72 47.44
CA PRO A 567 -6.91 -16.61 47.90
C PRO A 567 -6.01 -17.57 47.12
N VAL A 568 -4.81 -17.15 46.76
CA VAL A 568 -3.85 -17.96 46.00
C VAL A 568 -2.47 -17.90 46.63
N HIS A 569 -1.67 -18.95 46.46
CA HIS A 569 -0.37 -19.10 47.13
C HIS A 569 0.75 -19.23 46.07
N TRP A 570 1.93 -18.73 46.46
CA TRP A 570 3.13 -18.88 45.61
C TRP A 570 3.60 -20.34 45.60
N SER A 571 3.92 -20.87 44.42
CA SER A 571 4.40 -22.26 44.26
C SER A 571 5.85 -22.42 44.68
N ASP A 572 6.69 -21.44 44.34
CA ASP A 572 8.15 -21.55 44.47
C ASP A 572 8.80 -20.27 45.02
N GLY A 573 10.11 -20.35 45.36
CA GLY A 573 10.95 -19.23 45.73
C GLY A 573 10.78 -18.75 47.17
N ALA A 574 11.16 -17.50 47.45
CA ALA A 574 11.19 -16.91 48.79
C ALA A 574 9.80 -16.73 49.46
N GLY A 575 8.74 -17.02 48.73
CA GLY A 575 7.36 -16.93 49.21
C GLY A 575 6.58 -18.24 49.12
N ALA A 576 7.22 -19.40 48.82
CA ALA A 576 6.55 -20.66 48.66
C ALA A 576 5.54 -20.99 49.77
N GLY A 577 4.29 -21.31 49.41
CA GLY A 577 3.22 -21.58 50.36
C GLY A 577 2.66 -20.37 51.12
N THR A 578 3.13 -19.15 50.85
CA THR A 578 2.53 -17.94 51.39
C THR A 578 1.48 -17.36 50.46
N GLU A 579 0.46 -16.73 51.05
CA GLU A 579 -0.60 -16.08 50.31
C GLU A 579 -0.08 -14.91 49.47
N VAL A 580 -0.52 -14.82 48.26
CA VAL A 580 -0.22 -13.71 47.35
C VAL A 580 -1.03 -12.49 47.75
N ASP A 581 -0.39 -11.32 47.81
CA ASP A 581 -1.07 -10.06 48.09
C ASP A 581 -2.29 -9.89 47.13
N PRO A 582 -3.50 -9.70 47.67
CA PRO A 582 -4.73 -9.54 46.87
C PRO A 582 -4.63 -8.44 45.79
N ASP A 583 -3.87 -7.38 46.04
CA ASP A 583 -3.68 -6.32 45.06
C ASP A 583 -2.87 -6.79 43.84
N ILE A 584 -1.96 -7.75 43.99
CA ILE A 584 -1.24 -8.38 42.90
C ILE A 584 -2.23 -9.17 42.02
N VAL A 585 -3.06 -10.00 42.65
CA VAL A 585 -4.07 -10.81 41.91
C VAL A 585 -5.07 -9.89 41.20
N ARG A 586 -5.55 -8.86 41.89
CA ARG A 586 -6.44 -7.84 41.33
C ARG A 586 -5.80 -7.16 40.10
N TRP A 587 -4.54 -6.80 40.19
CA TRP A 587 -3.79 -6.21 39.08
C TRP A 587 -3.68 -7.17 37.89
N TRP A 588 -3.42 -8.45 38.08
CA TRP A 588 -3.34 -9.44 37.03
C TRP A 588 -4.65 -9.57 36.25
N VAL A 589 -5.79 -9.56 36.93
CA VAL A 589 -7.12 -9.57 36.30
C VAL A 589 -7.34 -8.30 35.47
N VAL A 590 -6.99 -7.13 36.01
CA VAL A 590 -7.05 -5.86 35.26
C VAL A 590 -6.10 -5.85 34.07
N LEU A 591 -4.93 -6.44 34.21
CA LEU A 591 -3.95 -6.53 33.13
C LEU A 591 -4.42 -7.49 32.01
N ALA A 592 -5.04 -8.61 32.34
CA ALA A 592 -5.65 -9.54 31.39
C ALA A 592 -6.70 -8.84 30.51
N ASP A 593 -7.58 -8.02 31.12
CA ASP A 593 -8.56 -7.22 30.39
C ASP A 593 -7.89 -6.20 29.44
N ARG A 594 -6.88 -5.50 29.92
CA ARG A 594 -6.13 -4.52 29.12
C ARG A 594 -5.38 -5.15 27.93
N LEU A 595 -4.84 -6.33 28.13
CA LEU A 595 -4.11 -7.07 27.09
C LEU A 595 -5.04 -7.72 26.07
N LYS A 596 -6.33 -7.88 26.40
CA LYS A 596 -7.31 -8.63 25.58
C LYS A 596 -6.75 -10.00 25.16
N ASP A 597 -6.08 -10.67 26.08
CA ASP A 597 -5.51 -12.00 25.88
C ASP A 597 -6.32 -13.07 26.64
N PRO A 598 -7.40 -13.59 26.03
CA PRO A 598 -8.24 -14.62 26.65
C PRO A 598 -7.56 -15.98 26.67
N SER A 599 -6.47 -16.17 25.94
CA SER A 599 -5.79 -17.47 25.82
C SER A 599 -4.87 -17.76 27.00
N GLY A 600 -4.58 -16.77 27.85
CA GLY A 600 -3.65 -16.90 28.97
C GLY A 600 -2.22 -17.18 28.55
N ARG A 601 -1.86 -16.88 27.30
CA ARG A 601 -0.49 -16.97 26.80
C ARG A 601 0.29 -15.74 27.19
N GLY A 602 1.60 -15.79 27.09
CA GLY A 602 2.45 -14.69 27.43
C GLY A 602 2.51 -14.41 28.94
N ILE A 603 2.38 -13.13 29.33
CA ILE A 603 2.61 -12.70 30.71
C ILE A 603 1.61 -13.28 31.72
N ILE A 604 0.36 -13.44 31.32
CA ILE A 604 -0.67 -14.00 32.24
C ILE A 604 -0.39 -15.47 32.52
N GLY A 605 -0.01 -16.26 31.51
CA GLY A 605 0.41 -17.65 31.70
C GLY A 605 1.65 -17.73 32.61
N LEU A 606 2.59 -16.81 32.44
CA LEU A 606 3.79 -16.71 33.27
C LEU A 606 3.43 -16.37 34.73
N TYR A 607 2.51 -15.42 34.98
CA TYR A 607 2.03 -15.13 36.33
C TYR A 607 1.30 -16.29 36.98
N LEU A 608 0.45 -16.97 36.22
CA LEU A 608 -0.24 -18.18 36.72
C LEU A 608 0.72 -19.32 37.05
N SER A 609 1.85 -19.44 36.33
CA SER A 609 2.86 -20.47 36.64
C SER A 609 3.65 -20.21 37.95
N LEU A 610 3.54 -19.01 38.50
CA LEU A 610 4.12 -18.67 39.81
C LEU A 610 3.25 -19.14 40.99
N LEU A 611 2.03 -19.56 40.75
CA LEU A 611 1.07 -19.99 41.75
C LEU A 611 1.08 -21.51 41.92
N GLU A 612 0.59 -22.00 43.05
CA GLU A 612 0.25 -23.39 43.19
C GLU A 612 -0.76 -23.78 42.13
N THR A 613 -0.58 -24.95 41.53
CA THR A 613 -1.40 -25.40 40.35
C THR A 613 -2.88 -25.34 40.60
N ALA A 614 -3.30 -25.74 41.83
CA ALA A 614 -4.72 -25.76 42.23
C ALA A 614 -5.29 -24.33 42.29
N ASP A 615 -4.51 -23.39 42.85
CA ASP A 615 -4.88 -21.98 43.00
C ASP A 615 -4.91 -21.26 41.66
N ALA A 616 -3.94 -21.52 40.78
CA ALA A 616 -3.93 -21.00 39.41
C ALA A 616 -5.18 -21.45 38.65
N ALA A 617 -5.57 -22.73 38.79
CA ALA A 617 -6.76 -23.26 38.15
C ALA A 617 -8.05 -22.66 38.73
N ALA A 618 -8.12 -22.48 40.05
CA ALA A 618 -9.24 -21.82 40.71
C ALA A 618 -9.42 -20.35 40.28
N LEU A 619 -8.33 -19.59 40.26
CA LEU A 619 -8.32 -18.20 39.80
C LEU A 619 -8.75 -18.09 38.34
N ALA A 620 -8.12 -18.87 37.45
CA ALA A 620 -8.46 -18.87 36.03
C ALA A 620 -9.93 -19.25 35.80
N SER A 621 -10.43 -20.29 36.49
CA SER A 621 -11.83 -20.71 36.39
C SER A 621 -12.78 -19.61 36.86
N ARG A 622 -12.48 -18.95 37.97
CA ARG A 622 -13.29 -17.84 38.48
C ARG A 622 -13.38 -16.67 37.50
N VAL A 623 -12.24 -16.29 36.95
CA VAL A 623 -12.15 -15.20 35.95
C VAL A 623 -12.93 -15.57 34.70
N VAL A 624 -12.69 -16.73 34.10
CA VAL A 624 -13.37 -17.18 32.87
C VAL A 624 -14.88 -17.27 33.08
N ARG A 625 -15.36 -17.85 34.20
CA ARG A 625 -16.79 -17.91 34.51
C ARG A 625 -17.43 -16.53 34.63
N ALA A 626 -16.73 -15.55 35.19
CA ALA A 626 -17.24 -14.18 35.31
C ALA A 626 -17.37 -13.52 33.91
N TRP A 627 -16.41 -13.75 32.99
CA TRP A 627 -16.49 -13.30 31.61
C TRP A 627 -17.65 -13.97 30.85
N ILE A 628 -17.78 -15.30 30.96
CA ILE A 628 -18.90 -16.04 30.33
C ILE A 628 -20.24 -15.54 30.86
N ALA A 629 -20.36 -15.33 32.17
CA ALA A 629 -21.59 -14.82 32.76
C ALA A 629 -21.92 -13.41 32.27
N ARG A 630 -20.91 -12.57 32.03
CA ARG A 630 -21.10 -11.25 31.44
C ARG A 630 -21.55 -11.33 29.98
N ASP A 631 -20.87 -12.14 29.19
CA ASP A 631 -21.19 -12.30 27.75
C ASP A 631 -22.55 -12.97 27.51
N ALA A 632 -22.96 -13.83 28.44
CA ALA A 632 -24.26 -14.50 28.41
C ALA A 632 -25.43 -13.64 28.99
N ARG A 633 -25.13 -12.50 29.63
CA ARG A 633 -26.18 -11.61 30.10
C ARG A 633 -26.90 -10.94 28.93
N HIS A 634 -28.20 -10.81 29.05
CA HIS A 634 -28.96 -9.99 28.11
C HIS A 634 -28.48 -8.53 28.25
N PRO A 635 -28.16 -7.86 27.14
CA PRO A 635 -27.73 -6.48 27.19
C PRO A 635 -28.88 -5.61 27.71
N ASP A 636 -28.53 -4.54 28.42
CA ASP A 636 -29.48 -3.50 28.85
C ASP A 636 -30.16 -2.91 27.60
N PRO A 637 -31.48 -2.62 27.63
CA PRO A 637 -32.17 -1.96 26.53
C PRO A 637 -31.52 -0.64 26.03
N GLU A 638 -30.85 0.11 26.91
CA GLU A 638 -30.10 1.31 26.51
C GLU A 638 -28.78 0.94 25.80
N GLU A 639 -28.05 -0.06 26.29
CA GLU A 639 -26.86 -0.61 25.61
C GLU A 639 -27.24 -1.13 24.23
N SER A 640 -28.33 -1.87 24.12
CA SER A 640 -28.85 -2.42 22.86
C SER A 640 -29.23 -1.30 21.88
N ARG A 641 -29.90 -0.24 22.35
CA ARG A 641 -30.24 0.92 21.51
C ARG A 641 -28.98 1.66 21.02
N ALA A 642 -28.01 1.89 21.92
CA ALA A 642 -26.78 2.58 21.56
C ALA A 642 -25.95 1.76 20.54
N HIS A 643 -25.88 0.45 20.74
CA HIS A 643 -25.22 -0.46 19.78
C HIS A 643 -25.96 -0.46 18.43
N ALA A 644 -27.27 -0.60 18.44
CA ALA A 644 -28.10 -0.60 17.23
C ALA A 644 -27.98 0.71 16.43
N GLN A 645 -27.91 1.84 17.09
CA GLN A 645 -27.68 3.13 16.41
C GLN A 645 -26.33 3.16 15.68
N VAL A 646 -25.25 2.67 16.30
CA VAL A 646 -23.93 2.64 15.69
C VAL A 646 -23.87 1.62 14.55
N ALA A 647 -24.40 0.42 14.76
CA ALA A 647 -24.41 -0.64 13.76
C ALA A 647 -25.31 -0.31 12.57
N GLY A 648 -26.53 0.16 12.82
CA GLY A 648 -27.47 0.61 11.78
C GLY A 648 -26.91 1.76 10.95
N ARG A 649 -26.26 2.74 11.58
CA ARG A 649 -25.58 3.83 10.88
C ARG A 649 -24.47 3.33 9.97
N ARG A 650 -23.64 2.40 10.44
CA ARG A 650 -22.58 1.78 9.63
C ARG A 650 -23.14 1.02 8.44
N ALA A 651 -24.21 0.26 8.62
CA ALA A 651 -24.88 -0.48 7.55
C ALA A 651 -25.46 0.48 6.50
N TYR A 652 -26.19 1.50 6.92
CA TYR A 652 -26.73 2.54 6.04
C TYR A 652 -25.65 3.26 5.24
N ASP A 653 -24.61 3.77 5.92
CA ASP A 653 -23.49 4.45 5.25
C ASP A 653 -22.73 3.49 4.32
N GLY A 654 -22.68 2.20 4.65
CA GLY A 654 -22.13 1.13 3.82
C GLY A 654 -22.89 0.93 2.52
N ALA A 655 -24.23 0.82 2.62
CA ALA A 655 -25.11 0.66 1.47
C ALA A 655 -25.05 1.88 0.53
N GLN A 656 -25.04 3.10 1.08
CA GLN A 656 -24.92 4.34 0.29
C GLN A 656 -23.56 4.41 -0.44
N ARG A 657 -22.45 4.03 0.21
CA ARG A 657 -21.12 3.98 -0.43
C ARG A 657 -21.08 2.93 -1.53
N TRP A 658 -21.70 1.75 -1.30
CA TRP A 658 -21.75 0.68 -2.28
C TRP A 658 -22.56 1.11 -3.52
N LEU A 659 -23.72 1.73 -3.35
CA LEU A 659 -24.50 2.27 -4.45
C LEU A 659 -23.69 3.30 -5.26
N ALA A 660 -23.01 4.21 -4.58
CA ALA A 660 -22.17 5.21 -5.24
C ALA A 660 -21.06 4.55 -6.07
N ARG A 661 -20.47 3.46 -5.58
CA ARG A 661 -19.45 2.68 -6.29
C ARG A 661 -20.03 1.97 -7.52
N CYS A 662 -21.17 1.29 -7.39
CA CYS A 662 -21.84 0.63 -8.50
C CYS A 662 -22.24 1.59 -9.62
N ARG A 663 -22.63 2.83 -9.27
CA ARG A 663 -22.95 3.88 -10.24
C ARG A 663 -21.70 4.47 -10.93
N ALA A 664 -20.57 4.48 -10.25
CA ALA A 664 -19.33 5.08 -10.77
C ALA A 664 -18.53 4.12 -11.68
N ASP A 665 -18.68 2.81 -11.52
CA ASP A 665 -17.85 1.80 -12.21
C ASP A 665 -18.74 0.78 -12.93
N LYS A 666 -18.63 0.76 -14.27
CA LYS A 666 -19.38 -0.16 -15.15
C LYS A 666 -19.10 -1.65 -14.87
N ASN A 667 -17.99 -2.00 -14.24
CA ASN A 667 -17.69 -3.37 -13.85
C ASN A 667 -18.65 -3.90 -12.77
N TRP A 668 -19.39 -3.02 -12.10
CA TRP A 668 -20.36 -3.35 -11.05
C TRP A 668 -21.82 -3.16 -11.51
N ALA A 669 -22.05 -3.02 -12.83
CA ALA A 669 -23.39 -2.79 -13.38
C ALA A 669 -24.39 -3.90 -12.99
N ASP A 670 -23.96 -5.16 -12.97
CA ASP A 670 -24.80 -6.30 -12.56
C ASP A 670 -25.22 -6.27 -11.09
N SER A 671 -24.50 -5.51 -10.25
CA SER A 671 -24.82 -5.33 -8.84
C SER A 671 -25.64 -4.06 -8.54
N LEU A 672 -25.93 -3.27 -9.55
CA LEU A 672 -26.58 -1.94 -9.38
C LEU A 672 -27.99 -2.08 -8.79
N GLU A 673 -28.81 -2.97 -9.32
CA GLU A 673 -30.19 -3.18 -8.85
C GLU A 673 -30.21 -3.62 -7.38
N TRP A 674 -29.32 -4.55 -7.01
CA TRP A 674 -29.16 -4.96 -5.62
C TRP A 674 -28.67 -3.81 -4.73
N ALA A 675 -27.70 -3.03 -5.19
CA ALA A 675 -27.18 -1.89 -4.45
C ALA A 675 -28.26 -0.81 -4.25
N GLU A 676 -29.12 -0.58 -5.24
CA GLU A 676 -30.26 0.32 -5.14
C GLU A 676 -31.28 -0.16 -4.12
N SER A 677 -31.59 -1.47 -4.11
CA SER A 677 -32.49 -2.06 -3.12
C SER A 677 -31.95 -1.93 -1.69
N GLN A 678 -30.65 -2.14 -1.47
CA GLN A 678 -30.03 -1.98 -0.16
C GLN A 678 -29.96 -0.52 0.29
N ALA A 679 -29.67 0.40 -0.62
CA ALA A 679 -29.60 1.83 -0.32
C ALA A 679 -30.98 2.49 -0.15
N ALA A 680 -32.06 1.84 -0.58
CA ALA A 680 -33.44 2.25 -0.35
C ALA A 680 -33.90 1.99 1.10
N ILE A 681 -33.24 1.09 1.83
CA ILE A 681 -33.51 0.81 3.25
C ILE A 681 -33.15 2.06 4.05
N THR A 682 -34.08 2.54 4.84
CA THR A 682 -33.88 3.76 5.64
C THR A 682 -32.91 3.55 6.81
N LEU A 683 -32.34 4.62 7.34
CA LEU A 683 -31.50 4.54 8.53
C LEU A 683 -32.28 3.93 9.72
N GLU A 684 -33.55 4.24 9.87
CA GLU A 684 -34.40 3.74 10.94
C GLU A 684 -34.61 2.23 10.84
N GLU A 685 -34.83 1.70 9.63
CA GLU A 685 -34.93 0.26 9.38
C GLU A 685 -33.61 -0.48 9.64
N HIS A 686 -32.47 0.08 9.25
CA HIS A 686 -31.15 -0.49 9.59
C HIS A 686 -30.91 -0.51 11.10
N VAL A 687 -31.32 0.53 11.83
CA VAL A 687 -31.23 0.58 13.29
C VAL A 687 -32.17 -0.43 13.93
N ALA A 688 -33.40 -0.58 13.42
CA ALA A 688 -34.35 -1.55 13.92
C ALA A 688 -33.86 -3.00 13.71
N ALA A 689 -33.30 -3.31 12.53
CA ALA A 689 -32.70 -4.61 12.25
C ALA A 689 -31.53 -4.90 13.19
N ALA A 690 -30.60 -3.94 13.36
CA ALA A 690 -29.47 -4.09 14.26
C ALA A 690 -29.90 -4.23 15.74
N TYR A 691 -31.00 -3.60 16.13
CA TYR A 691 -31.56 -3.76 17.47
C TYR A 691 -32.14 -5.18 17.69
N ALA A 692 -32.84 -5.70 16.70
CA ALA A 692 -33.38 -7.05 16.76
C ALA A 692 -32.30 -8.14 16.79
N GLU A 693 -31.19 -7.92 16.06
CA GLU A 693 -30.04 -8.84 16.10
C GLU A 693 -29.28 -8.81 17.44
N HIS A 694 -29.32 -7.69 18.16
CA HIS A 694 -28.59 -7.55 19.41
C HIS A 694 -29.40 -7.99 20.65
N GLN A 695 -30.72 -8.11 20.54
CA GLN A 695 -31.57 -8.72 21.57
C GLN A 695 -31.52 -10.25 21.51
#